data_e8fb5ce85b2bb18130b401f3ef872275
#
_entry.id   e8fb5ce85b2bb18130b401f3ef872275
#
_cell.length_a   1.000
_cell.length_b   1.000
_cell.length_c   1.000
_cell.angle_alpha   90.00
_cell.angle_beta   90.00
_cell.angle_gamma   90.00
#
_symmetry.space_group_name_H-M   'P 1'
#
loop_
_entity.id
_entity.type
_entity.pdbx_description
1 polymer ?
#
loop_
_entity_poly.entity_id
_entity_poly.type
_entity_poly.pdbx_seq_one_letter_code
_entity_poly.pdbx_strand_id
1 'polypeptide(L)'
;ADVTPAVAIPEATDGVNAKELKDGVQAEVTVPAGSAEGDIVTLTVTKPDGKTETVSHKLTAEEVKDGKANVGIPADKVTQDGEYTVKAEITDPAGNTSGQGKATQFGVDTVAPSEPALKAENDGSVSATLPDGANKGDKVEVTFTDEEGNEQKVTLEKGDGNWSSDKPELIPDSTDNKVTVPADKVKNNTEVTATAKDPGGNESDPVSVMAKAQKGSVINSITFTDSLTDETDDKHDFTNTGDLKGSTPSIMTFPYGESDDRYTTNYVGNVQSSKTKFINLATGLTNDTTPTILISLDKELNNNQHIEITRYKVDVDNDNILYEVVDEIIPSEHVDIKGKNIIVKDQLEHTYSQYYKYEFVIKDNVDGKESVTSEKEFYFLLDTDVEAFDIHKIDKTKDNILFSGTGENNTQVMIKYKTERGEEKNIKVVVDDTGKYEINLNGWDIKDADGAEVKIVDSAGNVKSGNLYNIARLYVDMNTNKAITLDSAYNIIGSQKEGTDPAKALIMSDDNDWVYIGGGISPHIGDQNPGSDNNIDMAGGDDILSSVGAVLDGANINMGDGDDKLYTQDGFASSGTRNIIMGDGNDVISVDNSFGGKNTISLGEGNNLFIVGNYVNSIAENDITAGSGDDRIEIGTNLDGKNKIDLGDGDNTIQVGGYITNSHTITGNSGDDIIYVATNIDGSGSFNLGEGNNNFIVGGYIQGKNTIEMGSGDDTVSVSTRIADNVKIQLNAGDDSVYAGGLLNKAIVDLGDGDDVVTLSGISDNGKRNNMEELVSTNAMLTGGEGNDTLKINGSFKLLNMKNISGFETIDLGESSENHLDVGIKSDMLDISSSSGVKIFTIMGGAGNTVDLGKANITSHNSVEQGNYADSWYKGDTVDGYTTYTPVGDKSVELHIQQDILVI
;
A
#
# COMPACT_ATOMS: atom_id res chain seq x y z
N ALA A 1 6.38 -53.35 81.64
CA ALA A 1 5.40 -52.43 81.03
C ALA A 1 4.84 -53.03 79.72
N ASP A 2 3.57 -53.35 79.76
CA ASP A 2 2.91 -53.97 78.56
C ASP A 2 2.43 -52.92 77.55
N VAL A 3 2.90 -51.69 77.62
CA VAL A 3 2.51 -50.63 76.67
C VAL A 3 3.73 -50.27 75.84
N THR A 4 3.64 -50.51 74.54
CA THR A 4 4.72 -50.24 73.58
C THR A 4 4.57 -48.77 73.07
N PRO A 5 5.71 -48.08 72.86
CA PRO A 5 5.65 -46.72 72.31
C PRO A 5 5.15 -46.70 70.86
N ALA A 6 4.32 -45.76 70.54
CA ALA A 6 3.90 -45.56 69.14
C ALA A 6 4.73 -44.40 68.48
N VAL A 7 5.00 -44.49 67.21
CA VAL A 7 5.73 -43.48 66.43
C VAL A 7 4.80 -42.88 65.41
N ALA A 8 4.80 -41.55 65.35
CA ALA A 8 4.21 -40.80 64.22
C ALA A 8 5.34 -40.00 63.54
N ILE A 9 5.22 -39.82 62.21
CA ILE A 9 6.12 -38.97 61.46
C ILE A 9 5.22 -37.88 60.83
N PRO A 10 5.02 -36.74 61.54
CA PRO A 10 4.08 -35.68 61.09
C PRO A 10 4.45 -35.05 59.74
N GLU A 11 5.74 -34.95 59.45
CA GLU A 11 6.33 -34.37 58.23
C GLU A 11 6.11 -35.24 56.98
N ALA A 12 5.81 -36.52 57.17
CA ALA A 12 5.71 -37.47 56.06
C ALA A 12 4.27 -37.76 55.62
N THR A 13 3.35 -36.82 55.76
CA THR A 13 1.97 -36.96 55.28
C THR A 13 1.89 -37.01 53.77
N ASP A 14 2.81 -36.38 53.07
CA ASP A 14 2.99 -36.30 51.62
C ASP A 14 4.35 -36.81 51.15
N GLY A 15 5.18 -37.39 52.08
CA GLY A 15 6.55 -37.83 51.85
C GLY A 15 7.55 -36.82 52.36
N VAL A 16 8.78 -37.25 52.57
CA VAL A 16 9.91 -36.40 52.97
C VAL A 16 10.69 -36.01 51.74
N ASN A 17 10.72 -34.75 51.37
CA ASN A 17 11.45 -34.23 50.20
C ASN A 17 12.91 -33.82 50.55
N ALA A 18 13.69 -33.43 49.54
CA ALA A 18 15.09 -33.04 49.67
C ALA A 18 15.31 -31.83 50.59
N LYS A 19 14.35 -30.93 50.68
CA LYS A 19 14.44 -29.71 51.50
C LYS A 19 14.18 -30.06 52.99
N GLU A 20 13.15 -30.87 53.25
CA GLU A 20 12.76 -31.33 54.58
C GLU A 20 13.83 -32.26 55.17
N LEU A 21 14.45 -33.09 54.33
CA LEU A 21 15.51 -34.01 54.76
C LEU A 21 16.77 -33.28 55.28
N LYS A 22 16.98 -31.99 54.97
CA LYS A 22 18.19 -31.23 55.35
C LYS A 22 18.39 -31.15 56.85
N ASP A 23 17.33 -31.06 57.63
CA ASP A 23 17.35 -30.98 59.09
C ASP A 23 16.97 -32.32 59.74
N GLY A 24 16.81 -33.40 58.93
CA GLY A 24 16.44 -34.74 59.35
C GLY A 24 14.94 -34.92 59.43
N VAL A 25 14.48 -36.16 59.75
CA VAL A 25 13.06 -36.50 59.87
C VAL A 25 12.62 -36.49 61.31
N GLN A 26 11.59 -35.73 61.68
CA GLN A 26 11.10 -35.63 63.03
C GLN A 26 10.11 -36.74 63.36
N ALA A 27 10.46 -37.58 64.39
CA ALA A 27 9.60 -38.63 64.87
C ALA A 27 8.98 -38.24 66.22
N GLU A 28 7.65 -38.15 66.30
CA GLU A 28 6.94 -38.00 67.56
C GLU A 28 6.70 -39.38 68.14
N VAL A 29 7.29 -39.64 69.31
CA VAL A 29 7.15 -40.93 70.03
C VAL A 29 6.27 -40.77 71.23
N THR A 30 5.22 -41.60 71.31
CA THR A 30 4.36 -41.64 72.50
C THR A 30 5.15 -42.25 73.62
N VAL A 31 5.26 -41.52 74.73
CA VAL A 31 5.90 -42.01 75.97
C VAL A 31 4.87 -42.70 76.87
N PRO A 32 5.00 -44.02 77.07
CA PRO A 32 4.02 -44.76 77.87
C PRO A 32 4.04 -44.37 79.36
N ALA A 33 2.87 -44.47 80.01
CA ALA A 33 2.79 -44.25 81.46
C ALA A 33 3.67 -45.26 82.22
N GLY A 34 4.56 -44.71 83.10
CA GLY A 34 5.53 -45.48 83.78
C GLY A 34 6.97 -45.31 83.29
N SER A 35 7.17 -44.56 82.19
CA SER A 35 8.51 -44.08 81.80
C SER A 35 8.97 -43.03 82.75
N ALA A 36 10.28 -42.90 82.93
CA ALA A 36 10.93 -41.92 83.82
C ALA A 36 11.97 -41.03 83.06
N GLU A 37 12.28 -39.87 83.60
CA GLU A 37 13.39 -39.10 83.14
C GLU A 37 14.70 -39.93 83.16
N GLY A 38 15.40 -39.87 81.97
CA GLY A 38 16.63 -40.63 81.85
C GLY A 38 16.45 -41.97 81.09
N ASP A 39 15.22 -42.44 80.89
CA ASP A 39 14.97 -43.57 80.01
C ASP A 39 15.40 -43.26 78.56
N ILE A 40 15.75 -44.23 77.79
CA ILE A 40 16.28 -44.05 76.47
C ILE A 40 15.22 -44.54 75.43
N VAL A 41 14.71 -43.61 74.62
CA VAL A 41 13.99 -43.97 73.41
C VAL A 41 14.97 -44.42 72.39
N THR A 42 14.80 -45.60 71.82
CA THR A 42 15.56 -46.05 70.62
C THR A 42 14.61 -46.23 69.43
N LEU A 43 14.84 -45.41 68.41
CA LEU A 43 14.20 -45.61 67.11
C LEU A 43 15.00 -46.60 66.31
N THR A 44 14.35 -47.66 65.77
CA THR A 44 14.91 -48.50 64.74
C THR A 44 14.32 -48.11 63.42
N VAL A 45 15.15 -47.51 62.58
CA VAL A 45 14.82 -47.04 61.20
C VAL A 45 15.23 -48.14 60.20
N THR A 46 14.32 -48.71 59.50
CA THR A 46 14.59 -49.70 58.44
C THR A 46 14.55 -48.98 57.10
N LYS A 47 15.61 -49.03 56.37
CA LYS A 47 15.80 -48.44 55.03
C LYS A 47 15.13 -49.24 53.96
N PRO A 48 14.88 -48.69 52.79
CA PRO A 48 14.30 -49.41 51.65
C PRO A 48 15.09 -50.67 51.22
N ASP A 49 16.39 -50.73 51.46
CA ASP A 49 17.25 -51.89 51.23
C ASP A 49 17.15 -52.96 52.32
N GLY A 50 16.31 -52.77 53.32
CA GLY A 50 16.10 -53.66 54.47
C GLY A 50 17.18 -53.57 55.60
N LYS A 51 18.15 -52.65 55.47
CA LYS A 51 19.14 -52.44 56.56
C LYS A 51 18.53 -51.55 57.62
N THR A 52 18.97 -51.75 58.86
CA THR A 52 18.47 -51.00 60.01
C THR A 52 19.52 -50.05 60.55
N GLU A 53 19.12 -48.90 60.95
CA GLU A 53 19.87 -47.89 61.69
C GLU A 53 19.12 -47.59 63.00
N THR A 54 19.87 -47.19 64.03
CA THR A 54 19.24 -46.81 65.31
C THR A 54 19.55 -45.37 65.69
N VAL A 55 18.59 -44.70 66.28
CA VAL A 55 18.70 -43.35 66.80
C VAL A 55 18.24 -43.41 68.30
N SER A 56 19.06 -42.94 69.21
CA SER A 56 18.74 -42.95 70.61
C SER A 56 18.52 -41.54 71.14
N HIS A 57 17.50 -41.38 71.93
CA HIS A 57 17.13 -40.11 72.58
C HIS A 57 16.87 -40.35 74.09
N LYS A 58 17.46 -39.54 74.97
CA LYS A 58 17.26 -39.64 76.42
C LYS A 58 16.06 -38.78 76.85
N LEU A 59 15.07 -39.44 77.46
CA LEU A 59 13.84 -38.71 77.92
C LEU A 59 14.18 -37.69 78.96
N THR A 60 13.62 -36.52 78.77
CA THR A 60 13.61 -35.41 79.74
C THR A 60 12.37 -35.49 80.65
N ALA A 61 12.46 -34.84 81.82
CA ALA A 61 11.28 -34.76 82.67
C ALA A 61 10.05 -34.16 82.06
N GLU A 62 10.18 -33.24 81.11
CA GLU A 62 9.12 -32.61 80.41
C GLU A 62 8.44 -33.56 79.38
N GLU A 63 9.19 -34.31 78.64
CA GLU A 63 8.72 -35.33 77.68
C GLU A 63 7.98 -36.49 78.36
N VAL A 64 8.46 -36.87 79.55
CA VAL A 64 7.75 -37.90 80.32
C VAL A 64 6.43 -37.32 80.84
N LYS A 65 6.38 -36.05 81.31
CA LYS A 65 5.18 -35.38 81.78
C LYS A 65 4.17 -35.15 80.61
N ASP A 66 4.63 -34.78 79.47
CA ASP A 66 3.81 -34.49 78.34
C ASP A 66 3.39 -35.81 77.59
N GLY A 67 3.96 -36.94 77.90
CA GLY A 67 3.66 -38.20 77.34
C GLY A 67 4.12 -38.37 75.84
N LYS A 68 5.03 -37.50 75.39
CA LYS A 68 5.55 -37.42 74.05
C LYS A 68 7.00 -37.01 74.00
N ALA A 69 7.79 -37.58 73.14
CA ALA A 69 9.13 -37.16 72.83
C ALA A 69 9.35 -36.94 71.37
N ASN A 70 9.98 -35.83 70.97
CA ASN A 70 10.36 -35.58 69.58
C ASN A 70 11.82 -36.06 69.41
N VAL A 71 11.97 -37.02 68.49
CA VAL A 71 13.26 -37.63 68.21
C VAL A 71 13.61 -37.39 66.76
N GLY A 72 14.57 -36.53 66.49
CA GLY A 72 15.07 -36.27 65.12
C GLY A 72 15.89 -37.49 64.62
N ILE A 73 15.47 -38.00 63.50
CA ILE A 73 16.23 -38.99 62.69
C ILE A 73 17.17 -38.22 61.78
N PRO A 74 18.50 -38.25 62.05
CA PRO A 74 19.44 -37.49 61.24
C PRO A 74 19.41 -37.86 59.75
N ALA A 75 19.64 -36.87 58.87
CA ALA A 75 19.61 -37.08 57.39
C ALA A 75 20.61 -38.15 56.95
N ASP A 76 21.76 -38.35 57.68
CA ASP A 76 22.72 -39.39 57.37
C ASP A 76 22.21 -40.84 57.63
N LYS A 77 21.06 -40.96 58.29
CA LYS A 77 20.37 -42.25 58.51
C LYS A 77 19.29 -42.50 57.47
N VAL A 78 18.90 -41.47 56.72
CA VAL A 78 17.87 -41.50 55.70
C VAL A 78 18.51 -41.15 54.32
N THR A 79 19.29 -42.09 53.79
CA THR A 79 20.20 -41.83 52.65
C THR A 79 19.75 -42.35 51.30
N GLN A 80 18.54 -42.90 51.21
CA GLN A 80 18.03 -43.53 50.01
C GLN A 80 16.56 -43.12 49.83
N ASP A 81 16.16 -42.89 48.61
CA ASP A 81 14.74 -42.73 48.32
C ASP A 81 14.01 -44.07 48.43
N GLY A 82 12.74 -43.99 48.84
CA GLY A 82 11.85 -45.13 49.03
C GLY A 82 11.18 -45.17 50.38
N GLU A 83 10.53 -46.32 50.68
CA GLU A 83 9.77 -46.53 51.90
C GLU A 83 10.66 -46.93 53.10
N TYR A 84 10.57 -46.10 54.10
CA TYR A 84 11.21 -46.32 55.43
C TYR A 84 10.19 -46.82 56.42
N THR A 85 10.66 -47.57 57.37
CA THR A 85 9.86 -48.04 58.50
C THR A 85 10.56 -47.67 59.78
N VAL A 86 9.83 -47.09 60.74
CA VAL A 86 10.35 -46.73 62.05
C VAL A 86 9.56 -47.41 63.12
N LYS A 87 10.31 -47.99 64.13
CA LYS A 87 9.76 -48.55 65.37
C LYS A 87 10.47 -47.90 66.49
N ALA A 88 9.76 -47.75 67.61
CA ALA A 88 10.37 -47.26 68.85
C ALA A 88 10.33 -48.32 69.93
N GLU A 89 11.35 -48.31 70.78
CA GLU A 89 11.37 -48.96 72.06
C GLU A 89 11.94 -48.03 73.13
N ILE A 90 11.49 -48.21 74.38
CA ILE A 90 12.04 -47.44 75.47
C ILE A 90 12.77 -48.37 76.46
N THR A 91 13.98 -48.05 76.85
CA THR A 91 14.84 -48.77 77.76
C THR A 91 15.10 -47.95 79.00
N ASP A 92 14.89 -48.52 80.18
CA ASP A 92 15.23 -47.87 81.45
C ASP A 92 16.76 -47.98 81.76
N PRO A 93 17.27 -47.21 82.66
CA PRO A 93 18.70 -47.27 83.02
C PRO A 93 19.16 -48.60 83.60
N ALA A 94 18.21 -49.50 84.02
CA ALA A 94 18.52 -50.82 84.47
C ALA A 94 18.60 -51.86 83.28
N GLY A 95 18.26 -51.47 82.07
CA GLY A 95 18.31 -52.29 80.88
C GLY A 95 16.99 -53.01 80.54
N ASN A 96 15.89 -52.70 81.26
CA ASN A 96 14.60 -53.26 80.88
C ASN A 96 13.97 -52.52 79.69
N THR A 97 13.50 -53.27 78.71
CA THR A 97 12.88 -52.69 77.50
C THR A 97 11.35 -52.78 77.48
N SER A 98 10.64 -51.81 76.82
CA SER A 98 9.20 -51.81 76.63
C SER A 98 8.87 -52.73 75.50
N GLY A 99 9.32 -53.49 74.91
CA GLY A 99 8.96 -54.10 73.59
C GLY A 99 8.83 -53.04 72.48
N GLN A 100 9.05 -53.50 71.26
CA GLN A 100 8.97 -52.60 70.06
C GLN A 100 7.53 -52.24 69.77
N GLY A 101 7.30 -50.96 69.50
CA GLY A 101 6.04 -50.43 69.00
C GLY A 101 5.68 -50.85 67.59
N LYS A 102 4.45 -50.51 67.18
CA LYS A 102 4.00 -50.76 65.82
C LYS A 102 4.90 -49.98 64.85
N ALA A 103 5.17 -50.58 63.70
CA ALA A 103 5.94 -49.94 62.65
C ALA A 103 5.11 -48.78 62.00
N THR A 104 5.71 -47.61 61.85
CA THR A 104 5.21 -46.52 61.09
C THR A 104 6.03 -46.40 59.81
N GLN A 105 5.36 -46.24 58.66
CA GLN A 105 5.99 -46.05 57.37
C GLN A 105 5.98 -44.58 56.98
N PHE A 106 7.02 -44.20 56.25
CA PHE A 106 7.10 -42.89 55.57
C PHE A 106 7.95 -43.03 54.30
N GLY A 107 7.52 -42.35 53.24
CA GLY A 107 8.25 -42.29 51.99
C GLY A 107 9.26 -41.18 52.01
N VAL A 108 10.40 -41.42 51.37
CA VAL A 108 11.42 -40.39 51.07
C VAL A 108 11.61 -40.31 49.59
N ASP A 109 11.47 -39.15 49.01
CA ASP A 109 11.75 -38.85 47.64
C ASP A 109 12.52 -37.51 47.59
N THR A 110 13.77 -37.61 47.19
CA THR A 110 14.66 -36.43 47.08
C THR A 110 14.97 -36.04 45.66
N VAL A 111 14.37 -36.76 44.68
CA VAL A 111 14.62 -36.59 43.26
C VAL A 111 13.57 -35.64 42.66
N ALA A 112 13.99 -34.43 42.35
CA ALA A 112 13.14 -33.51 41.63
C ALA A 112 12.78 -34.03 40.23
N PRO A 113 11.59 -33.70 39.69
CA PRO A 113 11.27 -33.96 38.31
C PRO A 113 12.31 -33.38 37.34
N SER A 114 12.42 -33.92 36.13
CA SER A 114 13.25 -33.33 35.10
C SER A 114 12.83 -31.91 34.79
N GLU A 115 13.78 -31.05 34.45
CA GLU A 115 13.49 -29.66 34.05
C GLU A 115 12.57 -29.62 32.82
N PRO A 116 11.58 -28.75 32.75
CA PRO A 116 10.90 -28.46 31.51
C PRO A 116 11.84 -27.77 30.55
N ALA A 117 11.54 -27.77 29.24
CA ALA A 117 12.31 -26.98 28.26
C ALA A 117 11.46 -25.90 27.64
N LEU A 118 11.95 -24.66 27.66
CA LEU A 118 11.29 -23.51 27.06
C LEU A 118 11.93 -23.11 25.74
N LYS A 119 11.12 -22.74 24.76
CA LYS A 119 11.57 -22.22 23.47
C LYS A 119 10.70 -21.06 23.03
N ALA A 120 11.31 -19.90 22.81
CA ALA A 120 10.64 -18.77 22.18
C ALA A 120 10.53 -19.01 20.65
N GLU A 121 9.31 -19.08 20.17
CA GLU A 121 9.01 -19.33 18.77
C GLU A 121 9.04 -18.00 17.97
N ASN A 122 9.12 -18.10 16.63
CA ASN A 122 9.23 -16.91 15.78
C ASN A 122 7.91 -16.17 15.60
N ASP A 123 6.79 -16.79 15.98
CA ASP A 123 5.46 -16.17 15.98
C ASP A 123 5.15 -15.39 17.27
N GLY A 124 6.10 -15.29 18.16
CA GLY A 124 5.95 -14.63 19.46
C GLY A 124 5.43 -15.54 20.57
N SER A 125 4.98 -16.74 20.28
CA SER A 125 4.56 -17.71 21.29
C SER A 125 5.76 -18.31 22.02
N VAL A 126 5.52 -18.88 23.19
CA VAL A 126 6.55 -19.65 23.91
C VAL A 126 6.07 -21.08 24.10
N SER A 127 6.75 -22.02 23.46
CA SER A 127 6.48 -23.43 23.65
C SER A 127 7.23 -23.98 24.86
N ALA A 128 6.54 -24.78 25.67
CA ALA A 128 7.12 -25.50 26.78
C ALA A 128 7.00 -27.00 26.53
N THR A 129 8.15 -27.70 26.52
CA THR A 129 8.19 -29.16 26.56
C THR A 129 8.20 -29.57 28.02
N LEU A 130 7.16 -30.30 28.44
CA LEU A 130 6.97 -30.76 29.81
C LEU A 130 7.83 -32.00 30.09
N PRO A 131 8.15 -32.32 31.34
CA PRO A 131 9.05 -33.40 31.66
C PRO A 131 8.62 -34.77 31.12
N ASP A 132 9.53 -35.46 30.42
CA ASP A 132 9.31 -36.83 30.01
C ASP A 132 9.38 -37.73 31.23
N GLY A 133 8.44 -38.67 31.36
CA GLY A 133 8.35 -39.60 32.48
C GLY A 133 7.71 -38.96 33.73
N ALA A 134 7.06 -37.81 33.60
CA ALA A 134 6.32 -37.19 34.71
C ALA A 134 5.26 -38.15 35.27
N ASN A 135 5.16 -38.24 36.57
CA ASN A 135 4.19 -39.05 37.28
C ASN A 135 2.87 -38.31 37.47
N LYS A 136 1.79 -39.05 37.68
CA LYS A 136 0.51 -38.47 38.03
C LYS A 136 0.63 -37.59 39.31
N GLY A 137 0.18 -36.33 39.20
CA GLY A 137 0.26 -35.37 40.27
C GLY A 137 1.47 -34.46 40.22
N ASP A 138 2.46 -34.70 39.33
CA ASP A 138 3.53 -33.75 39.06
C ASP A 138 2.94 -32.47 38.45
N LYS A 139 3.56 -31.35 38.81
CA LYS A 139 3.12 -30.04 38.37
C LYS A 139 4.24 -29.32 37.65
N VAL A 140 3.88 -28.50 36.67
CA VAL A 140 4.77 -27.52 36.06
C VAL A 140 4.11 -26.14 36.21
N GLU A 141 4.82 -25.24 36.87
CA GLU A 141 4.42 -23.84 36.99
C GLU A 141 5.13 -23.02 35.91
N VAL A 142 4.33 -22.36 35.07
CA VAL A 142 4.82 -21.43 34.04
C VAL A 142 4.47 -20.02 34.48
N THR A 143 5.49 -19.15 34.57
CA THR A 143 5.32 -17.73 34.95
C THR A 143 5.74 -16.85 33.79
N PHE A 144 4.90 -15.87 33.42
CA PHE A 144 5.16 -14.93 32.35
C PHE A 144 4.45 -13.59 32.62
N THR A 145 4.84 -12.56 31.89
CA THR A 145 4.15 -11.25 31.91
C THR A 145 3.13 -11.20 30.79
N ASP A 146 1.87 -10.84 31.08
CA ASP A 146 0.83 -10.66 30.07
C ASP A 146 1.01 -9.32 29.32
N GLU A 147 0.21 -9.10 28.26
CA GLU A 147 0.29 -7.88 27.44
C GLU A 147 0.03 -6.61 28.25
N GLU A 148 -0.79 -6.67 29.31
CA GLU A 148 -1.09 -5.56 30.22
C GLU A 148 0.06 -5.29 31.20
N GLY A 149 1.09 -6.14 31.22
CA GLY A 149 2.25 -6.02 32.13
C GLY A 149 2.08 -6.68 33.47
N ASN A 150 1.04 -7.51 33.69
CA ASN A 150 0.83 -8.25 34.92
C ASN A 150 1.53 -9.61 34.86
N GLU A 151 2.10 -10.02 36.02
CA GLU A 151 2.66 -11.37 36.14
C GLU A 151 1.52 -12.41 36.19
N GLN A 152 1.60 -13.39 35.30
CA GLN A 152 0.72 -14.54 35.23
C GLN A 152 1.45 -15.79 35.69
N LYS A 153 0.77 -16.60 36.51
CA LYS A 153 1.22 -17.91 36.97
C LYS A 153 0.20 -18.94 36.54
N VAL A 154 0.64 -19.93 35.80
CA VAL A 154 -0.21 -21.03 35.31
C VAL A 154 0.40 -22.35 35.79
N THR A 155 -0.41 -23.20 36.44
CA THR A 155 -0.03 -24.51 36.90
C THR A 155 -0.61 -25.60 36.02
N LEU A 156 0.25 -26.41 35.44
CA LEU A 156 -0.11 -27.61 34.68
C LEU A 156 0.07 -28.82 35.59
N GLU A 157 -0.93 -29.67 35.73
CA GLU A 157 -0.88 -30.89 36.56
C GLU A 157 -1.01 -32.15 35.70
N LYS A 158 -0.14 -33.12 35.91
CA LYS A 158 -0.13 -34.40 35.21
C LYS A 158 -1.26 -35.29 35.69
N GLY A 159 -2.18 -35.65 34.81
CA GLY A 159 -3.22 -36.67 35.00
C GLY A 159 -2.84 -38.03 34.46
N ASP A 160 -3.83 -38.85 34.20
CA ASP A 160 -3.64 -40.24 33.70
C ASP A 160 -3.33 -40.32 32.18
N GLY A 161 -2.77 -39.29 31.61
CA GLY A 161 -2.38 -39.29 30.18
C GLY A 161 -2.36 -37.89 29.56
N ASN A 162 -2.77 -36.90 30.31
CA ASN A 162 -2.80 -35.49 29.87
C ASN A 162 -2.22 -34.56 30.94
N TRP A 163 -1.94 -33.34 30.54
CA TRP A 163 -1.63 -32.24 31.44
C TRP A 163 -2.83 -31.28 31.47
N SER A 164 -3.35 -30.98 32.65
CA SER A 164 -4.48 -30.08 32.85
C SER A 164 -4.00 -28.74 33.38
N SER A 165 -4.44 -27.66 32.75
CA SER A 165 -4.12 -26.30 33.15
C SER A 165 -5.11 -25.76 34.18
N ASP A 166 -4.67 -25.02 35.18
CA ASP A 166 -5.51 -24.28 36.10
C ASP A 166 -6.09 -22.99 35.47
N LYS A 167 -5.51 -22.55 34.33
CA LYS A 167 -5.95 -21.39 33.52
C LYS A 167 -5.88 -21.75 32.03
N PRO A 168 -6.82 -22.60 31.52
CA PRO A 168 -6.78 -23.07 30.13
C PRO A 168 -6.98 -21.96 29.09
N GLU A 169 -7.50 -20.80 29.50
CA GLU A 169 -7.60 -19.60 28.67
C GLU A 169 -6.24 -18.93 28.38
N LEU A 170 -5.23 -19.19 29.25
CA LEU A 170 -3.86 -18.68 29.05
C LEU A 170 -2.94 -19.75 28.46
N ILE A 171 -2.99 -20.96 29.01
CA ILE A 171 -2.25 -22.13 28.49
C ILE A 171 -3.22 -23.32 28.43
N PRO A 172 -3.61 -23.78 27.25
CA PRO A 172 -4.56 -24.88 27.11
C PRO A 172 -4.04 -26.21 27.67
N ASP A 173 -4.98 -27.09 28.04
CA ASP A 173 -4.69 -28.50 28.37
C ASP A 173 -3.94 -29.20 27.21
N SER A 174 -3.11 -30.17 27.55
CA SER A 174 -2.35 -30.92 26.54
C SER A 174 -2.45 -32.43 26.74
N THR A 175 -2.58 -33.17 25.65
CA THR A 175 -2.50 -34.64 25.59
C THR A 175 -1.12 -35.15 25.26
N ASP A 176 -0.23 -34.29 24.83
CA ASP A 176 1.19 -34.56 24.64
C ASP A 176 2.02 -33.77 25.67
N ASN A 177 3.32 -34.00 25.71
CA ASN A 177 4.18 -33.25 26.66
C ASN A 177 4.61 -31.89 26.12
N LYS A 178 3.70 -31.20 25.37
CA LYS A 178 3.92 -29.85 24.87
C LYS A 178 2.74 -28.97 25.17
N VAL A 179 3.02 -27.78 25.67
CA VAL A 179 2.07 -26.68 25.81
C VAL A 179 2.65 -25.42 25.22
N THR A 180 1.79 -24.46 24.94
CA THR A 180 2.22 -23.20 24.35
C THR A 180 1.55 -22.07 25.10
N VAL A 181 2.34 -21.10 25.52
CA VAL A 181 1.84 -19.76 25.89
C VAL A 181 1.60 -19.03 24.57
N PRO A 182 0.34 -18.72 24.22
CA PRO A 182 0.05 -18.06 22.96
C PRO A 182 0.70 -16.68 22.86
N ALA A 183 1.05 -16.28 21.65
CA ALA A 183 1.72 -15.00 21.41
C ALA A 183 0.89 -13.78 21.85
N ASP A 184 -0.45 -13.87 21.82
CA ASP A 184 -1.37 -12.83 22.29
C ASP A 184 -1.59 -12.81 23.80
N LYS A 185 -0.90 -13.67 24.55
CA LYS A 185 -1.00 -13.77 26.00
C LYS A 185 0.31 -13.44 26.72
N VAL A 186 1.42 -13.36 26.01
CA VAL A 186 2.74 -13.09 26.57
C VAL A 186 3.33 -11.80 26.00
N LYS A 187 3.74 -10.90 26.86
CA LYS A 187 4.36 -9.64 26.45
C LYS A 187 5.71 -9.86 25.79
N ASN A 188 5.92 -9.21 24.67
CA ASN A 188 7.18 -9.26 23.93
C ASN A 188 8.39 -8.83 24.78
N ASN A 189 9.51 -9.49 24.56
CA ASN A 189 10.79 -9.20 25.26
C ASN A 189 10.71 -9.29 26.79
N THR A 190 9.78 -10.08 27.34
CA THR A 190 9.73 -10.41 28.76
C THR A 190 10.18 -11.82 29.02
N GLU A 191 10.65 -12.09 30.23
CA GLU A 191 11.10 -13.41 30.63
C GLU A 191 9.90 -14.32 30.90
N VAL A 192 9.98 -15.55 30.37
CA VAL A 192 9.08 -16.65 30.70
C VAL A 192 9.89 -17.70 31.43
N THR A 193 9.41 -18.12 32.61
CA THR A 193 10.06 -19.14 33.44
C THR A 193 9.17 -20.36 33.60
N ALA A 194 9.80 -21.53 33.77
CA ALA A 194 9.07 -22.75 34.11
C ALA A 194 9.87 -23.59 35.13
N THR A 195 9.13 -24.17 36.07
CA THR A 195 9.68 -25.04 37.12
C THR A 195 8.77 -26.25 37.31
N ALA A 196 9.35 -27.43 37.35
CA ALA A 196 8.61 -28.66 37.63
C ALA A 196 8.66 -28.99 39.13
N LYS A 197 7.58 -29.58 39.64
CA LYS A 197 7.44 -29.96 41.05
C LYS A 197 6.67 -31.27 41.16
N ASP A 198 7.16 -32.18 41.96
CA ASP A 198 6.47 -33.43 42.31
C ASP A 198 5.43 -33.24 43.42
N PRO A 199 4.57 -34.23 43.72
CA PRO A 199 3.65 -34.19 44.83
C PRO A 199 4.33 -34.09 46.20
N GLY A 200 5.56 -34.57 46.34
CA GLY A 200 6.38 -34.49 47.56
C GLY A 200 7.01 -33.11 47.78
N GLY A 201 6.98 -32.25 46.76
CA GLY A 201 7.47 -30.88 46.88
C GLY A 201 8.94 -30.66 46.43
N ASN A 202 9.60 -31.66 45.84
CA ASN A 202 10.90 -31.44 45.17
C ASN A 202 10.70 -30.65 43.89
N GLU A 203 11.54 -29.64 43.68
CA GLU A 203 11.47 -28.71 42.57
C GLU A 203 12.70 -28.83 41.66
N SER A 204 12.49 -28.85 40.33
CA SER A 204 13.57 -28.74 39.39
C SER A 204 14.21 -27.35 39.43
N ASP A 205 15.40 -27.21 38.87
CA ASP A 205 15.92 -25.88 38.57
C ASP A 205 14.96 -25.12 37.62
N PRO A 206 14.77 -23.82 37.84
CA PRO A 206 13.94 -23.00 36.95
C PRO A 206 14.64 -22.82 35.61
N VAL A 207 13.90 -23.01 34.51
CA VAL A 207 14.35 -22.65 33.17
C VAL A 207 13.70 -21.34 32.75
N SER A 208 14.40 -20.57 31.93
CA SER A 208 13.84 -19.32 31.40
C SER A 208 14.19 -19.07 29.94
N VAL A 209 13.33 -18.29 29.28
CA VAL A 209 13.55 -17.81 27.93
C VAL A 209 12.91 -16.42 27.76
N MET A 210 13.53 -15.57 26.96
CA MET A 210 12.91 -14.30 26.57
C MET A 210 11.90 -14.53 25.44
N ALA A 211 10.64 -14.13 25.65
CA ALA A 211 9.62 -14.14 24.61
C ALA A 211 10.07 -13.26 23.44
N LYS A 212 10.00 -13.77 22.23
CA LYS A 212 10.35 -12.98 21.04
C LYS A 212 9.25 -11.99 20.72
N ALA A 213 9.61 -10.95 19.99
CA ALA A 213 8.60 -10.07 19.41
C ALA A 213 7.66 -10.87 18.51
N GLN A 214 6.37 -10.68 18.70
CA GLN A 214 5.35 -11.33 17.90
C GLN A 214 5.55 -10.95 16.44
N LYS A 215 5.73 -11.94 15.57
CA LYS A 215 5.70 -11.65 14.13
C LYS A 215 4.33 -11.09 13.80
N GLY A 216 4.30 -9.91 13.20
CA GLY A 216 3.07 -9.24 12.78
C GLY A 216 2.18 -10.13 11.90
N SER A 217 0.93 -9.79 11.80
CA SER A 217 -0.01 -10.45 10.87
C SER A 217 0.49 -10.30 9.44
N VAL A 218 0.27 -11.30 8.62
CA VAL A 218 0.60 -11.28 7.21
C VAL A 218 -0.64 -11.49 6.34
N ILE A 219 -0.65 -10.86 5.18
CA ILE A 219 -1.73 -11.00 4.20
C ILE A 219 -1.56 -12.35 3.50
N ASN A 220 -2.55 -13.23 3.67
CA ASN A 220 -2.60 -14.53 3.01
C ASN A 220 -3.13 -14.44 1.59
N SER A 221 -4.24 -13.73 1.41
CA SER A 221 -4.88 -13.58 0.10
C SER A 221 -5.61 -12.26 0.01
N ILE A 222 -5.72 -11.76 -1.22
CA ILE A 222 -6.56 -10.63 -1.59
C ILE A 222 -7.56 -11.16 -2.62
N THR A 223 -8.84 -10.87 -2.39
CA THR A 223 -9.93 -11.25 -3.29
C THR A 223 -10.68 -9.99 -3.67
N PHE A 224 -10.83 -9.76 -4.95
CA PHE A 224 -11.62 -8.66 -5.47
C PHE A 224 -13.01 -9.20 -5.81
N THR A 225 -14.04 -8.56 -5.30
CA THR A 225 -15.42 -8.95 -5.54
C THR A 225 -16.21 -7.75 -6.00
N ASP A 226 -17.20 -8.00 -6.82
CA ASP A 226 -18.22 -7.00 -7.12
C ASP A 226 -18.95 -6.57 -5.84
N SER A 227 -19.51 -5.36 -5.83
CA SER A 227 -20.18 -4.82 -4.64
C SER A 227 -21.34 -5.72 -4.22
N LEU A 228 -21.23 -6.31 -3.04
CA LEU A 228 -22.20 -7.24 -2.48
C LEU A 228 -23.58 -6.63 -2.14
N THR A 229 -23.87 -5.39 -2.50
CA THR A 229 -25.01 -4.65 -1.96
C THR A 229 -25.98 -4.08 -2.98
N ASP A 230 -25.74 -4.21 -4.27
CA ASP A 230 -26.68 -3.72 -5.26
C ASP A 230 -27.49 -4.86 -5.91
N GLU A 231 -28.61 -5.23 -5.27
CA GLU A 231 -29.57 -6.18 -5.82
C GLU A 231 -30.33 -5.64 -7.05
N THR A 232 -30.02 -4.43 -7.50
CA THR A 232 -30.78 -3.73 -8.55
C THR A 232 -30.04 -3.56 -9.87
N ASP A 233 -28.75 -3.82 -9.93
CA ASP A 233 -27.97 -3.70 -11.16
C ASP A 233 -27.44 -5.07 -11.64
N ASP A 234 -28.23 -5.71 -12.50
CA ASP A 234 -27.88 -6.97 -13.21
C ASP A 234 -26.69 -6.84 -14.18
N LYS A 235 -25.87 -5.77 -14.09
CA LYS A 235 -24.93 -5.39 -15.12
C LYS A 235 -23.45 -5.48 -14.76
N HIS A 236 -23.11 -5.73 -13.52
CA HIS A 236 -21.74 -5.65 -13.06
C HIS A 236 -21.21 -7.00 -12.56
N ASP A 237 -21.06 -7.93 -13.46
CA ASP A 237 -20.33 -9.17 -13.18
C ASP A 237 -18.89 -9.01 -13.64
N PHE A 238 -17.94 -9.36 -12.77
CA PHE A 238 -16.59 -9.66 -13.19
C PHE A 238 -16.64 -10.64 -14.33
N THR A 239 -16.02 -10.30 -15.40
CA THR A 239 -16.14 -11.06 -16.62
C THR A 239 -15.68 -12.47 -16.46
N ASN A 240 -16.61 -13.31 -16.61
CA ASN A 240 -16.34 -14.64 -17.06
C ASN A 240 -16.33 -14.62 -18.58
N THR A 241 -15.17 -14.67 -19.16
CA THR A 241 -14.94 -14.66 -20.61
C THR A 241 -15.56 -15.84 -21.35
N GLY A 242 -16.69 -16.34 -20.91
CA GLY A 242 -17.20 -17.53 -21.55
C GLY A 242 -18.69 -17.75 -21.62
N ASP A 243 -19.48 -17.14 -20.75
CA ASP A 243 -20.90 -17.49 -20.74
C ASP A 243 -21.80 -16.34 -20.28
N LEU A 244 -22.58 -15.80 -21.18
CA LEU A 244 -23.68 -14.85 -20.90
C LEU A 244 -24.87 -15.51 -20.15
N LYS A 245 -24.68 -16.65 -19.58
CA LYS A 245 -25.66 -17.34 -18.74
C LYS A 245 -25.23 -17.27 -17.28
N GLY A 246 -25.81 -16.31 -16.54
CA GLY A 246 -26.02 -16.36 -15.10
C GLY A 246 -24.97 -17.14 -14.30
N SER A 247 -23.71 -16.80 -14.42
CA SER A 247 -22.65 -17.40 -13.62
C SER A 247 -22.42 -16.54 -12.39
N THR A 248 -22.29 -17.19 -11.27
CA THR A 248 -21.83 -16.63 -10.00
C THR A 248 -20.67 -15.66 -10.20
N PRO A 249 -20.62 -14.53 -9.46
CA PRO A 249 -19.55 -13.55 -9.57
C PRO A 249 -18.17 -14.23 -9.51
N SER A 250 -17.32 -13.92 -10.47
CA SER A 250 -15.96 -14.46 -10.52
C SER A 250 -15.17 -13.84 -9.39
N ILE A 251 -14.92 -14.61 -8.35
CA ILE A 251 -14.02 -14.20 -7.28
C ILE A 251 -12.59 -14.34 -7.80
N MET A 252 -11.90 -13.23 -8.01
CA MET A 252 -10.46 -13.25 -8.30
C MET A 252 -9.70 -13.42 -6.99
N THR A 253 -9.18 -14.60 -6.75
CA THR A 253 -8.32 -14.88 -5.61
C THR A 253 -6.87 -14.93 -6.09
N PHE A 254 -6.04 -14.03 -5.56
CA PHE A 254 -4.61 -14.04 -5.80
C PHE A 254 -3.91 -14.71 -4.62
N PRO A 255 -3.55 -15.99 -4.71
CA PRO A 255 -2.76 -16.63 -3.69
C PRO A 255 -1.30 -16.13 -3.81
N TYR A 256 -0.87 -15.36 -2.83
CA TYR A 256 0.53 -14.99 -2.70
C TYR A 256 1.26 -16.09 -1.94
N GLY A 257 2.02 -16.92 -2.67
CA GLY A 257 3.02 -17.80 -2.06
C GLY A 257 4.33 -17.03 -1.82
N GLU A 258 5.09 -17.38 -0.79
CA GLU A 258 6.39 -16.75 -0.46
C GLU A 258 7.49 -16.90 -1.54
N SER A 259 7.17 -17.44 -2.71
CA SER A 259 8.13 -17.78 -3.78
C SER A 259 7.73 -17.28 -5.16
N ASP A 260 6.92 -16.24 -5.27
CA ASP A 260 6.52 -15.76 -6.59
C ASP A 260 7.54 -14.76 -7.16
N ASP A 261 8.61 -15.34 -7.76
CA ASP A 261 9.65 -14.64 -8.52
C ASP A 261 9.13 -14.05 -9.86
N ARG A 262 7.82 -13.91 -10.05
CA ARG A 262 7.22 -13.38 -11.29
C ARG A 262 7.39 -11.90 -11.47
N TYR A 263 8.01 -11.22 -10.53
CA TYR A 263 8.33 -9.79 -10.60
C TYR A 263 9.79 -9.60 -11.03
N THR A 264 10.05 -9.55 -12.31
CA THR A 264 11.32 -9.03 -12.83
C THR A 264 11.09 -7.63 -13.36
N THR A 265 11.81 -6.65 -12.85
CA THR A 265 11.72 -5.26 -13.27
C THR A 265 12.87 -4.93 -14.23
N ASN A 266 12.59 -4.55 -15.49
CA ASN A 266 13.55 -3.93 -16.41
C ASN A 266 13.00 -2.57 -16.85
N TYR A 267 13.77 -1.53 -16.71
CA TYR A 267 13.50 -0.23 -17.29
C TYR A 267 14.06 -0.17 -18.73
N VAL A 268 13.25 0.22 -19.70
CA VAL A 268 13.70 0.53 -21.04
C VAL A 268 14.03 2.01 -21.08
N GLY A 269 15.30 2.33 -21.15
CA GLY A 269 15.85 3.69 -21.28
C GLY A 269 16.95 3.92 -20.26
N ASN A 270 18.16 4.03 -20.69
CA ASN A 270 19.43 4.39 -20.05
C ASN A 270 19.50 4.72 -18.53
N VAL A 271 18.62 4.18 -17.71
CA VAL A 271 18.73 4.18 -16.26
C VAL A 271 19.06 2.76 -15.84
N GLN A 272 20.29 2.55 -15.44
CA GLN A 272 20.73 1.27 -14.92
C GLN A 272 19.98 0.91 -13.65
N SER A 273 19.48 -0.30 -13.67
CA SER A 273 18.90 -1.09 -12.62
C SER A 273 17.43 -0.78 -12.33
N SER A 274 16.59 -1.54 -12.80
CA SER A 274 16.08 -2.66 -12.10
C SER A 274 14.63 -2.91 -12.36
N LYS A 275 14.34 -4.05 -12.69
CA LYS A 275 13.13 -4.83 -12.50
C LYS A 275 11.90 -4.27 -13.22
N THR A 276 11.54 -4.80 -14.38
CA THR A 276 10.23 -4.59 -15.03
C THR A 276 9.22 -5.50 -14.36
N LYS A 277 8.17 -4.96 -13.81
CA LYS A 277 7.01 -5.74 -13.39
C LYS A 277 6.20 -6.08 -14.64
N PHE A 278 6.06 -7.34 -14.96
CA PHE A 278 5.08 -7.79 -15.94
C PHE A 278 3.77 -8.04 -15.20
N ILE A 279 2.72 -7.32 -15.58
CA ILE A 279 1.38 -7.59 -15.12
C ILE A 279 0.76 -8.57 -16.11
N ASN A 280 0.20 -9.66 -15.62
CA ASN A 280 -0.68 -10.46 -16.45
C ASN A 280 -2.06 -9.77 -16.45
N LEU A 281 -2.23 -8.84 -17.37
CA LEU A 281 -3.42 -8.00 -17.50
C LEU A 281 -4.70 -8.81 -17.76
N ALA A 282 -4.57 -10.06 -18.22
CA ALA A 282 -5.73 -10.93 -18.51
C ALA A 282 -6.51 -11.36 -17.26
N THR A 283 -6.01 -11.13 -16.06
CA THR A 283 -6.63 -11.57 -14.80
C THR A 283 -7.18 -10.46 -13.92
N GLY A 284 -6.91 -9.20 -14.25
CA GLY A 284 -7.30 -8.03 -13.45
C GLY A 284 -8.21 -7.07 -14.23
N LEU A 285 -9.27 -7.54 -14.87
CA LEU A 285 -10.21 -6.73 -15.65
C LEU A 285 -11.56 -6.65 -14.96
N THR A 286 -12.11 -5.42 -14.83
CA THR A 286 -13.45 -5.20 -14.25
C THR A 286 -14.09 -3.95 -14.85
N ASN A 287 -15.41 -3.91 -14.85
CA ASN A 287 -16.18 -2.69 -15.11
C ASN A 287 -16.88 -2.16 -13.83
N ASP A 288 -16.56 -2.72 -12.68
CA ASP A 288 -17.13 -2.27 -11.39
C ASP A 288 -16.38 -1.04 -10.86
N THR A 289 -17.07 0.09 -10.82
CA THR A 289 -16.59 1.35 -10.24
C THR A 289 -16.70 1.41 -8.72
N THR A 290 -17.33 0.40 -8.09
CA THR A 290 -17.51 0.33 -6.64
C THR A 290 -16.97 -0.98 -6.05
N PRO A 291 -15.70 -1.31 -6.29
CA PRO A 291 -15.16 -2.61 -5.95
C PRO A 291 -15.18 -2.89 -4.45
N THR A 292 -15.39 -4.15 -4.11
CA THR A 292 -15.20 -4.65 -2.75
C THR A 292 -13.97 -5.57 -2.72
N ILE A 293 -12.97 -5.21 -1.91
CA ILE A 293 -11.74 -5.99 -1.77
C ILE A 293 -11.77 -6.71 -0.43
N LEU A 294 -11.64 -8.02 -0.46
CA LEU A 294 -11.53 -8.87 0.72
C LEU A 294 -10.08 -9.29 0.92
N ILE A 295 -9.50 -8.87 2.04
CA ILE A 295 -8.15 -9.26 2.45
C ILE A 295 -8.27 -10.29 3.56
N SER A 296 -7.63 -11.45 3.39
CA SER A 296 -7.58 -12.48 4.41
C SER A 296 -6.19 -12.54 5.05
N LEU A 297 -6.15 -12.51 6.37
CA LEU A 297 -4.93 -12.56 7.17
C LEU A 297 -4.69 -13.97 7.71
N ASP A 298 -3.44 -14.29 8.02
CA ASP A 298 -3.06 -15.52 8.74
C ASP A 298 -3.60 -15.51 10.17
N LYS A 299 -3.64 -14.35 10.80
CA LYS A 299 -4.18 -14.09 12.14
C LYS A 299 -4.77 -12.68 12.21
N GLU A 300 -5.53 -12.39 13.27
CA GLU A 300 -6.10 -11.07 13.51
C GLU A 300 -4.99 -10.03 13.76
N LEU A 301 -5.23 -8.78 13.38
CA LEU A 301 -4.34 -7.67 13.74
C LEU A 301 -4.32 -7.49 15.26
N ASN A 302 -3.15 -7.35 15.82
CA ASN A 302 -3.02 -7.02 17.23
C ASN A 302 -3.19 -5.50 17.47
N ASN A 303 -3.24 -5.08 18.74
CA ASN A 303 -3.51 -3.68 19.12
C ASN A 303 -2.43 -2.68 18.66
N ASN A 304 -1.25 -3.17 18.28
CA ASN A 304 -0.15 -2.34 17.79
C ASN A 304 -0.07 -2.33 16.26
N GLN A 305 -0.97 -3.04 15.59
CA GLN A 305 -0.96 -3.16 14.13
C GLN A 305 -2.11 -2.40 13.49
N HIS A 306 -1.83 -1.79 12.38
CA HIS A 306 -2.83 -1.23 11.50
C HIS A 306 -2.51 -1.58 10.05
N ILE A 307 -3.49 -1.46 9.18
CA ILE A 307 -3.33 -1.59 7.75
C ILE A 307 -3.45 -0.21 7.10
N GLU A 308 -2.53 0.08 6.22
CA GLU A 308 -2.62 1.21 5.29
C GLU A 308 -2.91 0.67 3.89
N ILE A 309 -3.78 1.33 3.18
CA ILE A 309 -4.18 0.93 1.83
C ILE A 309 -4.06 2.17 0.96
N THR A 310 -3.21 2.07 -0.05
CA THR A 310 -2.99 3.16 -1.00
C THR A 310 -3.42 2.69 -2.39
N ARG A 311 -4.22 3.49 -3.05
CA ARG A 311 -4.60 3.31 -4.45
C ARG A 311 -3.70 4.17 -5.32
N TYR A 312 -3.32 3.61 -6.45
CA TYR A 312 -2.51 4.30 -7.47
C TYR A 312 -3.22 4.21 -8.81
N LYS A 313 -3.18 5.27 -9.57
CA LYS A 313 -3.39 5.20 -11.02
C LYS A 313 -2.11 4.69 -11.67
N VAL A 314 -2.24 3.79 -12.62
CA VAL A 314 -1.10 3.11 -13.25
C VAL A 314 -1.19 3.32 -14.76
N ASP A 315 -0.12 3.82 -15.34
CA ASP A 315 0.02 3.87 -16.78
C ASP A 315 0.79 2.66 -17.30
N VAL A 316 0.32 2.09 -18.41
CA VAL A 316 0.83 0.84 -18.97
C VAL A 316 1.05 0.98 -20.46
N ASP A 317 2.24 0.65 -20.96
CA ASP A 317 2.55 0.52 -22.39
C ASP A 317 3.01 -0.89 -22.71
N ASN A 318 2.32 -1.55 -23.65
CA ASN A 318 2.64 -2.91 -24.09
C ASN A 318 2.90 -3.88 -22.92
N ASP A 319 1.98 -3.90 -21.95
CA ASP A 319 2.06 -4.70 -20.71
C ASP A 319 3.19 -4.29 -19.74
N ASN A 320 3.80 -3.11 -19.93
CA ASN A 320 4.78 -2.59 -18.99
C ASN A 320 4.23 -1.41 -18.23
N ILE A 321 4.42 -1.40 -16.91
CA ILE A 321 4.10 -0.23 -16.10
C ILE A 321 5.10 0.87 -16.44
N LEU A 322 4.57 1.99 -16.94
CA LEU A 322 5.37 3.19 -17.17
C LEU A 322 5.55 3.96 -15.86
N TYR A 323 4.46 4.17 -15.13
CA TYR A 323 4.49 4.84 -13.83
C TYR A 323 3.29 4.48 -12.96
N GLU A 324 3.40 4.81 -11.69
CA GLU A 324 2.36 4.67 -10.67
C GLU A 324 2.25 6.00 -9.91
N VAL A 325 1.06 6.56 -9.85
CA VAL A 325 0.77 7.80 -9.12
C VAL A 325 -0.20 7.48 -7.99
N VAL A 326 0.07 8.00 -6.80
CA VAL A 326 -0.89 7.88 -5.69
C VAL A 326 -2.17 8.61 -6.09
N ASP A 327 -3.26 7.86 -6.16
CA ASP A 327 -4.59 8.37 -6.44
C ASP A 327 -5.32 8.68 -5.12
N GLU A 328 -5.26 7.75 -4.16
CA GLU A 328 -5.89 7.93 -2.86
C GLU A 328 -5.27 7.04 -1.78
N ILE A 329 -5.20 7.56 -0.56
CA ILE A 329 -5.02 6.73 0.64
C ILE A 329 -6.41 6.41 1.16
N ILE A 330 -6.81 5.15 1.08
CA ILE A 330 -8.17 4.72 1.41
C ILE A 330 -8.52 5.05 2.85
N PRO A 331 -9.53 5.89 3.10
CA PRO A 331 -9.93 6.28 4.44
C PRO A 331 -10.37 5.10 5.31
N SER A 332 -10.13 5.18 6.60
CA SER A 332 -10.44 4.10 7.55
C SER A 332 -11.93 3.76 7.64
N GLU A 333 -12.84 4.68 7.31
CA GLU A 333 -14.28 4.44 7.22
C GLU A 333 -14.69 3.52 6.07
N HIS A 334 -13.84 3.36 5.07
CA HIS A 334 -14.03 2.42 3.96
C HIS A 334 -13.44 1.03 4.26
N VAL A 335 -12.81 0.87 5.42
CA VAL A 335 -12.12 -0.35 5.82
C VAL A 335 -12.82 -0.99 7.02
N ASP A 336 -13.44 -2.15 6.83
CA ASP A 336 -14.14 -2.90 7.88
C ASP A 336 -13.32 -4.13 8.29
N ILE A 337 -12.77 -4.12 9.51
CA ILE A 337 -11.94 -5.20 10.03
C ILE A 337 -12.78 -6.16 10.85
N LYS A 338 -12.88 -7.42 10.41
CA LYS A 338 -13.66 -8.49 11.06
C LYS A 338 -12.79 -9.73 11.31
N GLY A 339 -12.15 -9.77 12.45
CA GLY A 339 -11.25 -10.87 12.80
C GLY A 339 -10.08 -10.95 11.81
N LYS A 340 -9.94 -12.07 11.12
CA LYS A 340 -8.90 -12.28 10.10
C LYS A 340 -9.25 -11.71 8.72
N ASN A 341 -10.39 -11.09 8.55
CA ASN A 341 -10.84 -10.56 7.28
C ASN A 341 -10.92 -9.04 7.34
N ILE A 342 -10.41 -8.39 6.33
CA ILE A 342 -10.52 -6.94 6.13
C ILE A 342 -11.31 -6.74 4.84
N ILE A 343 -12.37 -5.98 4.91
CA ILE A 343 -13.23 -5.65 3.78
C ILE A 343 -12.99 -4.17 3.46
N VAL A 344 -12.54 -3.91 2.25
CA VAL A 344 -12.35 -2.56 1.73
C VAL A 344 -13.45 -2.29 0.71
N LYS A 345 -14.16 -1.19 0.88
CA LYS A 345 -15.14 -0.70 -0.09
C LYS A 345 -14.61 0.59 -0.66
N ASP A 346 -14.40 0.62 -1.94
CA ASP A 346 -13.87 1.78 -2.62
C ASP A 346 -14.85 2.27 -3.69
N GLN A 347 -14.64 3.48 -4.14
CA GLN A 347 -15.36 4.08 -5.26
C GLN A 347 -14.33 4.63 -6.22
N LEU A 348 -14.38 4.14 -7.45
CA LEU A 348 -13.51 4.55 -8.53
C LEU A 348 -14.28 5.56 -9.39
N GLU A 349 -13.73 6.75 -9.51
CA GLU A 349 -14.30 7.75 -10.39
C GLU A 349 -13.65 7.60 -11.77
N HIS A 350 -14.41 7.12 -12.76
CA HIS A 350 -13.86 6.99 -14.11
C HIS A 350 -14.89 7.04 -15.21
N THR A 351 -14.55 7.80 -16.26
CA THR A 351 -15.27 7.90 -17.52
C THR A 351 -14.59 7.12 -18.66
N TYR A 352 -13.43 6.48 -18.41
CA TYR A 352 -12.67 5.71 -19.40
C TYR A 352 -11.82 4.62 -18.72
N SER A 353 -11.26 3.71 -19.53
CA SER A 353 -10.47 2.58 -19.04
C SER A 353 -9.19 3.05 -18.36
N GLN A 354 -8.95 2.59 -17.12
CA GLN A 354 -7.80 2.97 -16.31
C GLN A 354 -7.22 1.80 -15.55
N TYR A 355 -5.90 1.67 -15.55
CA TYR A 355 -5.21 0.73 -14.69
C TYR A 355 -5.04 1.29 -13.28
N TYR A 356 -5.34 0.46 -12.29
CA TYR A 356 -5.15 0.76 -10.88
C TYR A 356 -4.24 -0.25 -10.21
N LYS A 357 -3.53 0.22 -9.19
CA LYS A 357 -2.84 -0.62 -8.22
C LYS A 357 -3.35 -0.29 -6.82
N TYR A 358 -3.63 -1.31 -6.05
CA TYR A 358 -3.73 -1.17 -4.60
C TYR A 358 -2.47 -1.72 -3.95
N GLU A 359 -1.96 -0.98 -3.00
CA GLU A 359 -0.91 -1.39 -2.10
C GLU A 359 -1.48 -1.54 -0.70
N PHE A 360 -1.23 -2.69 -0.09
CA PHE A 360 -1.73 -3.05 1.24
C PHE A 360 -0.52 -3.25 2.14
N VAL A 361 -0.37 -2.40 3.13
CA VAL A 361 0.77 -2.42 4.05
C VAL A 361 0.27 -2.62 5.47
N ILE A 362 0.66 -3.72 6.12
CA ILE A 362 0.43 -3.89 7.55
C ILE A 362 1.67 -3.38 8.28
N LYS A 363 1.47 -2.42 9.13
CA LYS A 363 2.49 -1.83 9.99
C LYS A 363 2.28 -2.23 11.44
N ASP A 364 3.37 -2.43 12.13
CA ASP A 364 3.41 -2.70 13.58
C ASP A 364 4.11 -1.52 14.26
N ASN A 365 3.44 -0.93 15.23
CA ASN A 365 3.98 0.19 16.00
C ASN A 365 4.39 -0.32 17.39
N VAL A 366 5.67 -0.55 17.58
CA VAL A 366 6.25 -0.97 18.86
C VAL A 366 7.10 0.17 19.42
N ASP A 367 6.70 0.67 20.57
CA ASP A 367 7.41 1.75 21.28
C ASP A 367 7.60 3.03 20.43
N GLY A 368 6.60 3.37 19.61
CA GLY A 368 6.63 4.54 18.75
C GLY A 368 7.44 4.37 17.46
N LYS A 369 7.92 3.16 17.16
CA LYS A 369 8.59 2.83 15.89
C LYS A 369 7.70 1.95 15.04
N GLU A 370 7.41 2.44 13.85
CA GLU A 370 6.68 1.66 12.85
C GLU A 370 7.62 0.73 12.08
N SER A 371 7.14 -0.47 11.82
CA SER A 371 7.82 -1.44 10.96
C SER A 371 6.81 -2.17 10.09
N VAL A 372 7.13 -2.36 8.83
CA VAL A 372 6.28 -3.12 7.90
C VAL A 372 6.38 -4.61 8.21
N THR A 373 5.23 -5.25 8.47
CA THR A 373 5.14 -6.69 8.73
C THR A 373 4.64 -7.48 7.54
N SER A 374 3.85 -6.86 6.68
CA SER A 374 3.38 -7.44 5.43
C SER A 374 3.07 -6.34 4.44
N GLU A 375 3.47 -6.55 3.20
CA GLU A 375 3.20 -5.67 2.08
C GLU A 375 2.73 -6.52 0.90
N LYS A 376 1.66 -6.11 0.25
CA LYS A 376 1.11 -6.76 -0.94
C LYS A 376 0.56 -5.71 -1.86
N GLU A 377 0.67 -5.98 -3.15
CA GLU A 377 0.14 -5.13 -4.20
C GLU A 377 -0.77 -5.94 -5.12
N PHE A 378 -1.71 -5.25 -5.74
CA PHE A 378 -2.71 -5.83 -6.62
C PHE A 378 -3.03 -4.85 -7.74
N TYR A 379 -3.01 -5.32 -8.97
CA TYR A 379 -3.24 -4.52 -10.18
C TYR A 379 -4.49 -5.00 -10.91
N PHE A 380 -5.23 -4.06 -11.51
CA PHE A 380 -6.36 -4.37 -12.37
C PHE A 380 -6.61 -3.24 -13.37
N LEU A 381 -7.31 -3.54 -14.43
CA LEU A 381 -7.86 -2.58 -15.37
C LEU A 381 -9.33 -2.35 -15.03
N LEU A 382 -9.69 -1.12 -14.73
CA LEU A 382 -11.07 -0.68 -14.79
C LEU A 382 -11.34 -0.30 -16.24
N ASP A 383 -12.26 -0.99 -16.87
CA ASP A 383 -12.70 -0.74 -18.23
C ASP A 383 -14.20 -0.51 -18.22
N THR A 384 -14.61 0.71 -18.45
CA THR A 384 -16.01 1.15 -18.38
C THR A 384 -16.63 1.47 -19.72
N ASP A 385 -15.87 1.31 -20.81
CA ASP A 385 -16.32 1.65 -22.16
C ASP A 385 -16.29 0.41 -23.09
N VAL A 386 -17.14 0.42 -24.08
CA VAL A 386 -17.17 -0.57 -25.17
C VAL A 386 -16.78 0.14 -26.45
N GLU A 387 -15.64 -0.25 -27.02
CA GLU A 387 -15.23 0.28 -28.31
C GLU A 387 -16.20 -0.10 -29.42
N ALA A 388 -16.41 0.82 -30.35
CA ALA A 388 -17.15 0.54 -31.57
C ALA A 388 -16.38 -0.44 -32.45
N PHE A 389 -17.06 -1.31 -33.14
CA PHE A 389 -16.44 -2.16 -34.13
C PHE A 389 -16.50 -1.53 -35.54
N ASP A 390 -15.43 -1.67 -36.34
CA ASP A 390 -15.28 -1.08 -37.65
C ASP A 390 -15.84 -2.00 -38.73
N ILE A 391 -16.61 -1.46 -39.66
CA ILE A 391 -17.03 -2.17 -40.84
C ILE A 391 -16.14 -1.74 -42.01
N HIS A 392 -15.22 -2.59 -42.43
CA HIS A 392 -14.28 -2.30 -43.56
C HIS A 392 -14.84 -2.69 -44.90
N LYS A 393 -15.81 -3.60 -44.93
CA LYS A 393 -16.33 -4.11 -46.17
C LYS A 393 -17.78 -4.54 -46.02
N ILE A 394 -18.59 -4.15 -46.99
CA ILE A 394 -19.97 -4.57 -47.15
C ILE A 394 -20.12 -5.25 -48.50
N ASP A 395 -20.40 -6.55 -48.51
CA ASP A 395 -20.72 -7.30 -49.72
C ASP A 395 -22.21 -7.58 -49.77
N LYS A 396 -22.94 -6.94 -50.70
CA LYS A 396 -24.39 -7.14 -50.88
C LYS A 396 -24.63 -8.10 -52.01
N THR A 397 -25.30 -9.21 -51.74
CA THR A 397 -25.88 -10.10 -52.74
C THR A 397 -27.40 -10.00 -52.68
N LYS A 398 -28.11 -10.68 -53.59
CA LYS A 398 -29.58 -10.60 -53.69
C LYS A 398 -30.29 -10.98 -52.36
N ASP A 399 -29.70 -11.87 -51.61
CA ASP A 399 -30.33 -12.45 -50.40
C ASP A 399 -29.49 -12.30 -49.14
N ASN A 400 -28.28 -11.67 -49.20
CA ASN A 400 -27.34 -11.59 -48.08
C ASN A 400 -26.60 -10.26 -48.06
N ILE A 401 -26.37 -9.73 -46.87
CA ILE A 401 -25.44 -8.65 -46.62
C ILE A 401 -24.37 -9.18 -45.69
N LEU A 402 -23.12 -9.15 -46.12
CA LEU A 402 -21.97 -9.54 -45.38
C LEU A 402 -21.18 -8.31 -44.93
N PHE A 403 -21.03 -8.12 -43.66
CA PHE A 403 -20.16 -7.10 -43.06
C PHE A 403 -18.89 -7.80 -42.59
N SER A 404 -17.74 -7.21 -42.86
CA SER A 404 -16.47 -7.64 -42.27
C SER A 404 -15.64 -6.44 -41.86
N GLY A 405 -14.90 -6.57 -40.76
CA GLY A 405 -14.15 -5.48 -40.21
C GLY A 405 -13.32 -5.86 -39.00
N THR A 406 -13.03 -4.86 -38.16
CA THR A 406 -12.21 -5.01 -36.96
C THR A 406 -12.94 -4.44 -35.74
N GLY A 407 -12.52 -4.88 -34.58
CA GLY A 407 -13.00 -4.43 -33.29
C GLY A 407 -12.08 -4.94 -32.17
N GLU A 408 -12.43 -4.62 -30.96
CA GLU A 408 -11.70 -5.09 -29.77
C GLU A 408 -11.75 -6.63 -29.67
N ASN A 409 -10.60 -7.25 -29.37
CA ASN A 409 -10.45 -8.70 -29.31
C ASN A 409 -11.40 -9.32 -28.27
N ASN A 410 -12.01 -10.46 -28.62
CA ASN A 410 -12.94 -11.21 -27.77
C ASN A 410 -14.27 -10.52 -27.49
N THR A 411 -14.51 -9.32 -28.02
CA THR A 411 -15.81 -8.64 -27.93
C THR A 411 -16.90 -9.47 -28.60
N GLN A 412 -18.02 -9.62 -27.93
CA GLN A 412 -19.18 -10.36 -28.44
C GLN A 412 -20.19 -9.40 -29.05
N VAL A 413 -20.50 -9.60 -30.29
CA VAL A 413 -21.49 -8.83 -31.03
C VAL A 413 -22.73 -9.68 -31.25
N MET A 414 -23.83 -9.28 -30.70
CA MET A 414 -25.15 -9.93 -30.89
C MET A 414 -26.03 -9.03 -31.72
N ILE A 415 -26.54 -9.51 -32.84
CA ILE A 415 -27.40 -8.76 -33.73
C ILE A 415 -28.76 -9.47 -33.83
N LYS A 416 -29.79 -8.70 -33.52
CA LYS A 416 -31.18 -9.10 -33.72
C LYS A 416 -31.77 -8.28 -34.87
N TYR A 417 -32.27 -8.94 -35.91
CA TYR A 417 -32.82 -8.30 -37.08
C TYR A 417 -34.04 -9.02 -37.64
N LYS A 418 -34.80 -8.35 -38.48
CA LYS A 418 -35.91 -8.94 -39.26
C LYS A 418 -35.51 -9.11 -40.68
N THR A 419 -35.87 -10.25 -41.25
CA THR A 419 -35.71 -10.50 -42.70
C THR A 419 -36.80 -9.73 -43.50
N GLU A 420 -36.58 -9.56 -44.79
CA GLU A 420 -37.59 -9.02 -45.73
C GLU A 420 -38.97 -9.75 -45.66
N ARG A 421 -38.97 -10.97 -45.12
CA ARG A 421 -40.20 -11.78 -44.89
C ARG A 421 -40.80 -11.62 -43.52
N GLY A 422 -40.21 -10.74 -42.68
CA GLY A 422 -40.67 -10.48 -41.32
C GLY A 422 -40.24 -11.53 -40.30
N GLU A 423 -39.33 -12.46 -40.64
CA GLU A 423 -38.79 -13.45 -39.70
C GLU A 423 -37.73 -12.80 -38.80
N GLU A 424 -37.83 -12.93 -37.50
CA GLU A 424 -36.78 -12.48 -36.54
C GLU A 424 -35.58 -13.43 -36.58
N LYS A 425 -34.40 -12.88 -36.64
CA LYS A 425 -33.12 -13.57 -36.62
C LYS A 425 -32.24 -12.99 -35.50
N ASN A 426 -31.50 -13.87 -34.87
CA ASN A 426 -30.49 -13.50 -33.87
C ASN A 426 -29.16 -14.16 -34.30
N ILE A 427 -28.12 -13.38 -34.36
CA ILE A 427 -26.76 -13.88 -34.61
C ILE A 427 -25.85 -13.41 -33.49
N LYS A 428 -24.83 -14.19 -33.26
CA LYS A 428 -23.75 -13.87 -32.33
C LYS A 428 -22.44 -14.07 -33.06
N VAL A 429 -21.60 -13.05 -33.02
CA VAL A 429 -20.24 -13.06 -33.58
C VAL A 429 -19.28 -12.67 -32.47
N VAL A 430 -18.09 -13.23 -32.49
CA VAL A 430 -17.00 -12.86 -31.58
C VAL A 430 -15.88 -12.29 -32.44
N VAL A 431 -15.37 -11.14 -32.08
CA VAL A 431 -14.16 -10.57 -32.68
C VAL A 431 -13.01 -11.51 -32.32
N ASP A 432 -12.25 -11.95 -33.30
CA ASP A 432 -11.18 -12.93 -33.11
C ASP A 432 -9.92 -12.30 -32.45
N ASP A 433 -8.95 -13.15 -32.09
CA ASP A 433 -7.71 -12.72 -31.43
C ASP A 433 -6.83 -11.78 -32.30
N THR A 434 -7.19 -11.59 -33.58
CA THR A 434 -6.54 -10.65 -34.52
C THR A 434 -7.37 -9.37 -34.68
N GLY A 435 -8.42 -9.20 -33.86
CA GLY A 435 -9.34 -8.06 -33.94
C GLY A 435 -10.28 -8.12 -35.13
N LYS A 436 -10.52 -9.26 -35.77
CA LYS A 436 -11.37 -9.36 -36.99
C LYS A 436 -12.68 -10.06 -36.73
N TYR A 437 -13.68 -9.69 -37.52
CA TYR A 437 -14.99 -10.33 -37.48
C TYR A 437 -15.63 -10.38 -38.86
N GLU A 438 -16.63 -11.24 -39.01
CA GLU A 438 -17.51 -11.34 -40.19
C GLU A 438 -18.95 -11.57 -39.74
N ILE A 439 -19.86 -10.72 -40.19
CA ILE A 439 -21.28 -10.74 -39.84
C ILE A 439 -22.09 -10.94 -41.12
N ASN A 440 -22.88 -11.99 -41.19
CA ASN A 440 -23.74 -12.29 -42.31
C ASN A 440 -25.21 -12.15 -41.95
N LEU A 441 -25.87 -11.11 -42.48
CA LEU A 441 -27.28 -10.82 -42.26
C LEU A 441 -28.11 -11.41 -43.41
N ASN A 442 -28.42 -12.69 -43.33
CA ASN A 442 -29.19 -13.42 -44.31
C ASN A 442 -30.64 -12.90 -44.38
N GLY A 443 -31.01 -12.38 -45.57
CA GLY A 443 -32.35 -11.91 -45.88
C GLY A 443 -32.76 -10.63 -45.15
N TRP A 444 -31.80 -9.88 -44.58
CA TRP A 444 -32.05 -8.58 -44.01
C TRP A 444 -32.29 -7.54 -45.07
N ASP A 445 -33.34 -6.71 -44.92
CA ASP A 445 -33.54 -5.52 -45.74
C ASP A 445 -32.85 -4.34 -45.08
N ILE A 446 -31.85 -3.81 -45.74
CA ILE A 446 -31.07 -2.65 -45.28
C ILE A 446 -31.95 -1.38 -45.15
N LYS A 447 -33.13 -1.37 -45.75
CA LYS A 447 -34.06 -0.27 -45.62
C LYS A 447 -34.96 -0.34 -44.38
N ASP A 448 -34.90 -1.44 -43.64
CA ASP A 448 -35.64 -1.59 -42.39
C ASP A 448 -34.78 -1.01 -41.26
N ALA A 449 -34.82 0.28 -41.11
CA ALA A 449 -34.03 1.06 -40.16
C ALA A 449 -34.20 0.61 -38.70
N ASP A 450 -35.42 0.19 -38.33
CA ASP A 450 -35.73 -0.33 -37.00
C ASP A 450 -35.30 -1.80 -36.84
N GLY A 451 -34.67 -2.38 -37.85
CA GLY A 451 -34.60 -3.84 -38.00
C GLY A 451 -33.33 -4.53 -37.49
N ALA A 452 -32.31 -3.83 -37.07
CA ALA A 452 -31.07 -4.45 -36.61
C ALA A 452 -30.60 -3.88 -35.25
N GLU A 453 -31.13 -4.47 -34.18
CA GLU A 453 -30.62 -4.19 -32.82
C GLU A 453 -29.27 -4.86 -32.63
N VAL A 454 -28.27 -4.10 -32.16
CA VAL A 454 -26.96 -4.60 -31.84
C VAL A 454 -26.70 -4.45 -30.35
N LYS A 455 -26.20 -5.51 -29.75
CA LYS A 455 -25.65 -5.50 -28.40
C LYS A 455 -24.21 -5.97 -28.46
N ILE A 456 -23.30 -5.16 -28.02
CA ILE A 456 -21.87 -5.48 -27.89
C ILE A 456 -21.59 -5.71 -26.41
N VAL A 457 -20.80 -6.74 -26.13
CA VAL A 457 -20.30 -7.03 -24.79
C VAL A 457 -18.81 -7.27 -24.92
N ASP A 458 -18.01 -6.41 -24.33
CA ASP A 458 -16.54 -6.55 -24.32
C ASP A 458 -16.05 -7.60 -23.32
N SER A 459 -14.74 -7.71 -23.17
CA SER A 459 -14.14 -8.65 -22.22
C SER A 459 -14.24 -8.20 -20.76
N ALA A 460 -14.49 -6.92 -20.48
CA ALA A 460 -14.75 -6.39 -19.15
C ALA A 460 -16.21 -6.56 -18.70
N GLY A 461 -17.11 -6.91 -19.64
CA GLY A 461 -18.54 -7.02 -19.37
C GLY A 461 -19.32 -5.75 -19.64
N ASN A 462 -18.69 -4.68 -20.14
CA ASN A 462 -19.38 -3.48 -20.57
C ASN A 462 -20.33 -3.79 -21.71
N VAL A 463 -21.46 -3.12 -21.72
CA VAL A 463 -22.52 -3.38 -22.66
C VAL A 463 -22.89 -2.11 -23.41
N LYS A 464 -22.75 -2.13 -24.73
CA LYS A 464 -23.27 -1.09 -25.59
C LYS A 464 -24.41 -1.65 -26.43
N SER A 465 -25.51 -0.96 -26.48
CA SER A 465 -26.69 -1.40 -27.23
C SER A 465 -27.21 -0.25 -28.08
N GLY A 466 -27.59 -0.57 -29.29
CA GLY A 466 -28.15 0.38 -30.24
C GLY A 466 -28.57 -0.32 -31.54
N ASN A 467 -28.73 0.41 -32.60
CA ASN A 467 -28.85 -0.22 -33.91
C ASN A 467 -27.47 -0.41 -34.58
N LEU A 468 -27.39 -1.22 -35.61
CA LEU A 468 -26.12 -1.53 -36.28
C LEU A 468 -25.38 -0.26 -36.74
N TYR A 469 -26.06 0.77 -37.10
CA TYR A 469 -25.51 2.00 -37.66
C TYR A 469 -24.96 2.97 -36.59
N ASN A 470 -25.45 2.86 -35.37
CA ASN A 470 -24.96 3.67 -34.26
C ASN A 470 -23.77 3.03 -33.52
N ILE A 471 -23.33 1.85 -33.94
CA ILE A 471 -22.31 1.07 -33.23
C ILE A 471 -21.14 0.67 -34.13
N ALA A 472 -21.25 0.79 -35.45
CA ALA A 472 -20.21 0.39 -36.40
C ALA A 472 -19.79 1.54 -37.34
N ARG A 473 -18.57 1.58 -37.78
CA ARG A 473 -18.02 2.61 -38.67
C ARG A 473 -18.10 2.15 -40.14
N LEU A 474 -18.33 3.07 -41.06
CA LEU A 474 -18.48 2.78 -42.50
C LEU A 474 -17.30 3.21 -43.35
N TYR A 475 -17.00 2.41 -44.37
CA TYR A 475 -15.81 2.51 -45.19
C TYR A 475 -16.00 3.39 -46.47
N VAL A 476 -15.02 4.25 -46.74
CA VAL A 476 -14.90 5.03 -47.98
C VAL A 476 -13.71 4.50 -48.81
N ASP A 477 -13.94 3.98 -50.03
CA ASP A 477 -12.88 3.53 -50.89
C ASP A 477 -12.24 4.71 -51.68
N MET A 478 -11.09 5.15 -51.21
CA MET A 478 -10.34 6.26 -51.82
C MET A 478 -9.78 5.95 -53.21
N ASN A 479 -9.64 4.69 -53.58
CA ASN A 479 -9.16 4.33 -54.96
C ASN A 479 -10.19 4.63 -56.05
N THR A 480 -11.45 4.76 -55.62
CA THR A 480 -12.54 5.01 -56.57
C THR A 480 -13.19 6.38 -56.36
N ASN A 481 -12.73 7.20 -55.40
CA ASN A 481 -13.40 8.43 -54.94
C ASN A 481 -14.91 8.22 -54.66
N LYS A 482 -15.25 7.05 -54.13
CA LYS A 482 -16.61 6.69 -53.78
C LYS A 482 -16.76 6.55 -52.28
N ALA A 483 -17.43 7.49 -51.66
CA ALA A 483 -17.92 7.32 -50.32
C ALA A 483 -19.09 6.32 -50.32
N ILE A 484 -19.01 5.31 -49.48
CA ILE A 484 -20.19 4.59 -49.03
C ILE A 484 -20.69 5.37 -47.82
N THR A 485 -21.64 6.23 -48.05
CA THR A 485 -22.36 6.95 -47.00
C THR A 485 -23.72 6.32 -46.80
N LEU A 486 -24.20 6.31 -45.57
CA LEU A 486 -25.59 6.01 -45.27
C LEU A 486 -26.27 7.33 -44.90
N ASP A 487 -27.43 7.60 -45.52
CA ASP A 487 -28.26 8.71 -45.11
C ASP A 487 -29.08 8.34 -43.84
N SER A 488 -29.75 9.30 -43.27
CA SER A 488 -30.67 9.14 -42.13
C SER A 488 -31.79 8.12 -42.34
N ALA A 489 -32.04 7.73 -43.61
CA ALA A 489 -32.98 6.69 -43.96
C ALA A 489 -32.25 5.34 -44.20
N TYR A 490 -30.99 5.23 -43.84
CA TYR A 490 -30.12 4.04 -44.00
C TYR A 490 -30.03 3.53 -45.45
N ASN A 491 -30.22 4.42 -46.41
CA ASN A 491 -29.95 4.09 -47.80
C ASN A 491 -28.48 4.24 -48.07
N ILE A 492 -27.87 3.26 -48.73
CA ILE A 492 -26.52 3.45 -49.25
C ILE A 492 -26.60 4.55 -50.31
N ILE A 493 -26.18 5.75 -49.96
CA ILE A 493 -25.93 6.83 -50.90
C ILE A 493 -24.59 6.48 -51.60
N GLY A 494 -24.61 5.53 -52.52
CA GLY A 494 -23.43 5.14 -53.21
C GLY A 494 -23.02 6.23 -54.18
N SER A 495 -21.74 6.46 -54.24
CA SER A 495 -20.98 7.17 -55.25
C SER A 495 -21.50 8.57 -55.58
N GLN A 496 -20.73 9.58 -55.24
CA GLN A 496 -20.79 10.84 -55.99
C GLN A 496 -20.90 10.51 -57.48
N LYS A 497 -21.94 10.99 -58.08
CA LYS A 497 -22.24 10.74 -59.45
C LYS A 497 -21.12 11.26 -60.33
N GLU A 498 -20.47 10.36 -61.12
CA GLU A 498 -19.56 10.75 -62.16
C GLU A 498 -20.23 11.86 -63.04
N GLY A 499 -19.70 13.09 -62.97
CA GLY A 499 -20.13 14.17 -63.87
C GLY A 499 -20.95 15.30 -63.24
N THR A 500 -21.19 15.38 -61.96
CA THR A 500 -21.62 16.57 -61.28
C THR A 500 -20.42 17.33 -60.73
N ASP A 501 -20.40 18.67 -60.92
CA ASP A 501 -19.41 19.60 -60.40
C ASP A 501 -19.04 19.21 -58.96
N PRO A 502 -17.83 18.88 -58.66
CA PRO A 502 -17.49 18.34 -57.37
C PRO A 502 -17.85 19.41 -56.33
N ALA A 503 -18.80 19.11 -55.50
CA ALA A 503 -19.02 19.92 -54.32
C ALA A 503 -17.69 20.02 -53.57
N LYS A 504 -17.26 21.19 -53.29
CA LYS A 504 -15.98 21.54 -52.68
C LYS A 504 -15.83 21.06 -51.23
N ALA A 505 -16.81 20.32 -50.72
CA ALA A 505 -16.89 19.80 -49.41
C ALA A 505 -17.63 18.45 -49.35
N LEU A 506 -17.24 17.56 -48.48
CA LEU A 506 -18.07 16.43 -48.06
C LEU A 506 -18.99 16.98 -46.97
N ILE A 507 -20.26 17.13 -47.26
CA ILE A 507 -21.25 17.63 -46.31
C ILE A 507 -22.21 16.50 -45.98
N MET A 508 -22.33 16.18 -44.72
CA MET A 508 -23.16 15.11 -44.19
C MET A 508 -24.52 15.66 -43.70
N SER A 509 -25.28 14.85 -43.02
CA SER A 509 -26.61 15.23 -42.51
C SER A 509 -26.52 15.71 -41.02
N ASP A 510 -27.68 16.10 -40.46
CA ASP A 510 -27.82 16.40 -39.03
C ASP A 510 -28.13 15.11 -38.21
N ASP A 511 -27.99 13.92 -38.81
CA ASP A 511 -28.15 12.63 -38.13
C ASP A 511 -26.77 11.98 -37.97
N ASN A 512 -26.65 10.96 -37.10
CA ASN A 512 -25.41 10.27 -36.84
C ASN A 512 -24.80 9.64 -38.09
N ASP A 513 -23.74 10.23 -38.62
CA ASP A 513 -23.09 9.84 -39.86
C ASP A 513 -21.76 9.12 -39.62
N TRP A 514 -21.44 8.14 -40.49
CA TRP A 514 -20.23 7.35 -40.37
C TRP A 514 -19.45 7.31 -41.67
N VAL A 515 -18.27 7.89 -41.65
CA VAL A 515 -17.42 8.01 -42.80
C VAL A 515 -16.08 7.33 -42.53
N TYR A 516 -15.77 6.29 -43.31
CA TYR A 516 -14.46 5.62 -43.28
C TYR A 516 -13.69 5.86 -44.60
N ILE A 517 -12.52 6.43 -44.47
CA ILE A 517 -11.65 6.78 -45.60
C ILE A 517 -10.52 5.76 -45.70
N GLY A 518 -10.48 4.88 -46.68
CA GLY A 518 -9.49 3.85 -46.94
C GLY A 518 -8.08 4.37 -47.30
N GLY A 519 -7.88 5.66 -47.30
CA GLY A 519 -6.61 6.37 -47.49
C GLY A 519 -6.45 7.52 -46.51
N GLY A 520 -5.59 8.49 -46.82
CA GLY A 520 -5.46 9.70 -45.99
C GLY A 520 -6.57 10.71 -46.28
N ILE A 521 -6.91 11.52 -45.30
CA ILE A 521 -7.77 12.68 -45.45
C ILE A 521 -6.97 13.73 -46.24
N SER A 522 -7.29 13.83 -47.50
CA SER A 522 -6.62 14.73 -48.45
C SER A 522 -7.41 16.01 -48.62
N PRO A 523 -6.77 17.17 -48.83
CA PRO A 523 -7.45 18.38 -49.29
C PRO A 523 -8.18 18.20 -50.66
N HIS A 524 -8.11 17.04 -51.25
CA HIS A 524 -8.75 16.73 -52.55
C HIS A 524 -9.94 15.76 -52.41
N ILE A 525 -10.46 15.53 -51.22
CA ILE A 525 -11.73 14.84 -51.06
C ILE A 525 -12.80 15.74 -51.69
N GLY A 526 -13.20 15.37 -52.88
CA GLY A 526 -14.22 16.10 -53.65
C GLY A 526 -13.73 17.08 -54.75
N ASP A 527 -12.43 17.49 -54.78
CA ASP A 527 -11.93 18.36 -55.85
C ASP A 527 -10.55 17.98 -56.36
N GLN A 528 -10.37 18.07 -57.69
CA GLN A 528 -9.08 17.83 -58.38
C GLN A 528 -8.25 19.13 -58.56
N ASN A 529 -8.63 20.25 -57.92
CA ASN A 529 -7.99 21.52 -58.17
C ASN A 529 -7.20 22.00 -56.91
N PRO A 530 -5.88 22.07 -56.96
CA PRO A 530 -5.09 22.54 -55.83
C PRO A 530 -5.35 24.04 -55.59
N GLY A 531 -6.06 24.37 -54.56
CA GLY A 531 -6.34 25.77 -54.11
C GLY A 531 -7.77 26.06 -53.69
N SER A 532 -8.63 25.08 -53.65
CA SER A 532 -9.97 25.20 -53.05
C SER A 532 -9.96 24.81 -51.55
N ASP A 533 -10.66 25.53 -50.73
CA ASP A 533 -10.88 25.25 -49.32
C ASP A 533 -11.74 23.97 -49.21
N ASN A 534 -11.11 22.82 -49.00
CA ASN A 534 -11.82 21.55 -48.91
C ASN A 534 -12.20 21.27 -47.45
N ASN A 535 -13.51 21.24 -47.24
CA ASN A 535 -14.09 21.03 -45.94
C ASN A 535 -14.78 19.67 -45.89
N ILE A 536 -14.53 18.95 -44.84
CA ILE A 536 -15.38 17.86 -44.35
C ILE A 536 -16.27 18.49 -43.30
N ASP A 537 -17.58 18.42 -43.53
CA ASP A 537 -18.57 18.95 -42.60
C ASP A 537 -19.55 17.84 -42.28
N MET A 538 -19.49 17.36 -41.08
CA MET A 538 -20.32 16.25 -40.60
C MET A 538 -21.68 16.74 -40.12
N ALA A 539 -21.82 18.07 -39.93
CA ALA A 539 -23.02 18.80 -39.54
C ALA A 539 -23.42 18.64 -38.05
N GLY A 540 -24.32 17.76 -37.71
CA GLY A 540 -24.69 17.48 -36.32
C GLY A 540 -25.16 16.03 -36.16
N GLY A 541 -25.18 15.53 -34.95
CA GLY A 541 -25.37 14.10 -34.65
C GLY A 541 -24.08 13.52 -34.07
N ASP A 542 -24.12 12.31 -33.52
CA ASP A 542 -22.93 11.64 -33.03
C ASP A 542 -22.17 10.99 -34.19
N ASP A 543 -21.19 11.69 -34.72
CA ASP A 543 -20.58 11.34 -36.01
C ASP A 543 -19.25 10.60 -35.86
N ILE A 544 -18.91 9.80 -36.87
CA ILE A 544 -17.62 9.11 -36.90
C ILE A 544 -16.93 9.36 -38.23
N LEU A 545 -15.77 10.02 -38.18
CA LEU A 545 -14.87 10.16 -39.31
C LEU A 545 -13.59 9.37 -39.07
N SER A 546 -13.31 8.41 -39.88
CA SER A 546 -12.17 7.50 -39.72
C SER A 546 -11.34 7.40 -41.00
N SER A 547 -9.99 7.39 -40.88
CA SER A 547 -9.06 7.19 -42.00
C SER A 547 -7.93 6.24 -41.70
N VAL A 548 -7.51 5.44 -42.73
CA VAL A 548 -6.31 4.59 -42.63
C VAL A 548 -5.02 5.42 -42.79
N GLY A 549 -5.05 6.41 -43.65
CA GLY A 549 -3.91 7.24 -43.97
C GLY A 549 -3.92 8.55 -43.19
N ALA A 550 -2.85 9.30 -43.32
CA ALA A 550 -2.65 10.55 -42.57
C ALA A 550 -3.62 11.67 -42.98
N VAL A 551 -3.92 12.56 -42.05
CA VAL A 551 -4.55 13.84 -42.33
C VAL A 551 -3.52 14.76 -43.00
N LEU A 552 -3.77 15.15 -44.24
CA LEU A 552 -2.81 15.89 -45.04
C LEU A 552 -2.97 17.41 -44.92
N ASP A 553 -2.01 18.15 -45.48
CA ASP A 553 -2.00 19.62 -45.52
C ASP A 553 -3.26 20.22 -46.16
N GLY A 554 -3.80 21.26 -45.52
CA GLY A 554 -5.00 21.98 -46.02
C GLY A 554 -6.34 21.33 -45.67
N ALA A 555 -6.38 20.26 -44.88
CA ALA A 555 -7.63 19.67 -44.43
C ALA A 555 -8.34 20.60 -43.44
N ASN A 556 -9.63 20.86 -43.68
CA ASN A 556 -10.56 21.46 -42.79
C ASN A 556 -11.64 20.44 -42.44
N ILE A 557 -11.79 20.13 -41.17
CA ILE A 557 -12.74 19.14 -40.65
C ILE A 557 -13.61 19.85 -39.62
N ASN A 558 -14.92 19.79 -39.85
CA ASN A 558 -15.93 20.21 -38.88
C ASN A 558 -16.78 18.99 -38.55
N MET A 559 -16.78 18.55 -37.31
CA MET A 559 -17.57 17.40 -36.91
C MET A 559 -18.99 17.82 -36.54
N GLY A 560 -19.16 18.98 -35.91
CA GLY A 560 -20.51 19.56 -35.66
C GLY A 560 -20.86 19.52 -34.18
N ASP A 561 -22.17 19.39 -33.89
CA ASP A 561 -22.67 19.25 -32.52
C ASP A 561 -23.01 17.75 -32.30
N GLY A 562 -22.54 17.13 -31.26
CA GLY A 562 -22.78 15.71 -30.95
C GLY A 562 -21.56 15.05 -30.35
N ASP A 563 -21.67 13.82 -29.90
CA ASP A 563 -20.52 13.08 -29.38
C ASP A 563 -19.70 12.47 -30.53
N ASP A 564 -18.76 13.25 -31.06
CA ASP A 564 -18.10 12.97 -32.33
C ASP A 564 -16.77 12.22 -32.20
N LYS A 565 -16.38 11.50 -33.25
CA LYS A 565 -15.14 10.72 -33.25
C LYS A 565 -14.34 10.88 -34.55
N LEU A 566 -13.13 11.40 -34.44
CA LEU A 566 -12.15 11.49 -35.51
C LEU A 566 -10.99 10.51 -35.27
N TYR A 567 -10.85 9.49 -36.09
CA TYR A 567 -9.79 8.50 -36.02
C TYR A 567 -8.84 8.52 -37.20
N THR A 568 -7.53 8.41 -36.97
CA THR A 568 -6.57 8.29 -38.06
C THR A 568 -5.42 7.34 -37.68
N GLN A 569 -5.18 6.28 -38.49
CA GLN A 569 -4.14 5.30 -38.19
C GLN A 569 -2.72 5.82 -38.50
N ASP A 570 -2.54 6.59 -39.57
CA ASP A 570 -1.22 7.09 -39.97
C ASP A 570 -0.81 8.40 -39.27
N GLY A 571 -1.74 9.04 -38.61
CA GLY A 571 -1.47 10.28 -37.89
C GLY A 571 -1.58 11.55 -38.77
N PHE A 572 -0.95 12.62 -38.35
CA PHE A 572 -0.97 13.89 -39.04
C PHE A 572 0.37 14.11 -39.74
N ALA A 573 0.31 14.48 -41.02
CA ALA A 573 1.53 14.69 -41.80
C ALA A 573 2.45 15.73 -41.12
N SER A 574 3.75 15.51 -41.22
CA SER A 574 4.76 16.31 -40.53
C SER A 574 4.86 17.77 -40.98
N SER A 575 4.20 18.16 -42.04
CA SER A 575 4.14 19.53 -42.56
C SER A 575 2.74 19.91 -42.97
N GLY A 576 2.49 21.23 -43.10
CA GLY A 576 1.22 21.79 -43.53
C GLY A 576 0.35 22.29 -42.37
N THR A 577 -0.80 22.86 -42.73
CA THR A 577 -1.77 23.47 -41.81
C THR A 577 -3.10 22.74 -41.90
N ARG A 578 -3.76 22.54 -40.77
CA ARG A 578 -5.08 21.90 -40.69
C ARG A 578 -5.92 22.63 -39.68
N ASN A 579 -7.22 22.62 -39.91
CA ASN A 579 -8.20 23.14 -38.99
C ASN A 579 -9.21 22.04 -38.67
N ILE A 580 -9.39 21.76 -37.40
CA ILE A 580 -10.30 20.72 -36.90
C ILE A 580 -11.16 21.34 -35.83
N ILE A 581 -12.45 21.20 -36.00
CA ILE A 581 -13.49 21.66 -35.09
C ILE A 581 -14.32 20.43 -34.76
N MET A 582 -14.35 20.06 -33.47
CA MET A 582 -15.20 18.96 -33.03
C MET A 582 -16.60 19.45 -32.70
N GLY A 583 -16.78 20.52 -31.99
CA GLY A 583 -18.10 21.16 -31.74
C GLY A 583 -18.51 21.08 -30.28
N ASP A 584 -19.80 20.95 -30.03
CA ASP A 584 -20.34 20.78 -28.69
C ASP A 584 -20.67 19.27 -28.49
N GLY A 585 -20.07 18.62 -27.49
CA GLY A 585 -20.26 17.19 -27.21
C GLY A 585 -19.11 16.58 -26.50
N ASN A 586 -19.14 15.27 -26.23
CA ASN A 586 -18.00 14.58 -25.67
C ASN A 586 -17.21 13.92 -26.81
N ASP A 587 -16.26 14.64 -27.32
CA ASP A 587 -15.61 14.33 -28.56
C ASP A 587 -14.33 13.52 -28.41
N VAL A 588 -14.00 12.73 -29.43
CA VAL A 588 -12.78 11.94 -29.46
C VAL A 588 -11.97 12.24 -30.71
N ILE A 589 -10.74 12.69 -30.54
CA ILE A 589 -9.73 12.65 -31.60
C ILE A 589 -8.72 11.56 -31.25
N SER A 590 -8.58 10.56 -32.09
CA SER A 590 -7.56 9.50 -31.93
C SER A 590 -6.64 9.42 -33.14
N VAL A 591 -5.36 9.61 -32.87
CA VAL A 591 -4.28 9.60 -33.86
C VAL A 591 -3.33 8.46 -33.49
N ASP A 592 -3.39 7.31 -34.15
CA ASP A 592 -2.62 6.13 -33.75
C ASP A 592 -1.10 6.29 -33.89
N ASN A 593 -0.64 7.20 -34.72
CA ASN A 593 0.78 7.42 -34.96
C ASN A 593 1.23 8.81 -34.50
N SER A 594 2.01 9.53 -35.31
CA SER A 594 2.58 10.81 -34.95
C SER A 594 1.69 11.99 -35.35
N PHE A 595 1.80 13.04 -34.53
CA PHE A 595 1.07 14.27 -34.75
C PHE A 595 2.04 15.40 -35.17
N GLY A 596 1.91 15.87 -36.39
CA GLY A 596 2.83 16.84 -36.97
C GLY A 596 2.13 18.02 -37.66
N GLY A 597 2.92 19.02 -38.09
CA GLY A 597 2.45 20.19 -38.81
C GLY A 597 2.04 21.36 -37.93
N LYS A 598 1.18 22.23 -38.46
CA LYS A 598 0.63 23.40 -37.78
C LYS A 598 -0.88 23.25 -37.77
N ASN A 599 -1.40 22.84 -36.64
CA ASN A 599 -2.82 22.51 -36.56
C ASN A 599 -3.52 23.47 -35.60
N THR A 600 -4.71 23.90 -36.00
CA THR A 600 -5.66 24.56 -35.11
C THR A 600 -6.74 23.54 -34.81
N ILE A 601 -6.91 23.20 -33.53
CA ILE A 601 -7.88 22.22 -33.09
C ILE A 601 -8.74 22.87 -32.00
N SER A 602 -10.04 22.82 -32.23
CA SER A 602 -11.04 23.15 -31.22
C SER A 602 -11.74 21.85 -30.86
N LEU A 603 -11.60 21.40 -29.62
CA LEU A 603 -12.34 20.25 -29.11
C LEU A 603 -13.78 20.64 -28.80
N GLY A 604 -14.04 21.89 -28.36
CA GLY A 604 -15.38 22.40 -28.08
C GLY A 604 -15.79 22.25 -26.63
N GLU A 605 -17.08 22.28 -26.39
CA GLU A 605 -17.65 22.12 -25.07
C GLU A 605 -17.91 20.64 -24.77
N GLY A 606 -17.81 20.22 -23.53
CA GLY A 606 -18.01 18.81 -23.09
C GLY A 606 -16.74 18.11 -22.72
N ASN A 607 -16.82 16.86 -22.33
CA ASN A 607 -15.67 16.08 -21.87
C ASN A 607 -14.96 15.43 -23.05
N ASN A 608 -13.89 16.03 -23.53
CA ASN A 608 -13.24 15.63 -24.77
C ASN A 608 -11.99 14.77 -24.53
N LEU A 609 -11.70 13.91 -25.50
CA LEU A 609 -10.54 13.03 -25.47
C LEU A 609 -9.69 13.20 -26.73
N PHE A 610 -8.45 13.65 -26.56
CA PHE A 610 -7.49 13.76 -27.65
C PHE A 610 -6.30 12.83 -27.44
N ILE A 611 -6.18 11.80 -28.26
CA ILE A 611 -5.14 10.78 -28.17
C ILE A 611 -4.16 10.89 -29.34
N VAL A 612 -2.87 10.91 -29.04
CA VAL A 612 -1.77 10.73 -29.98
C VAL A 612 -1.00 9.48 -29.57
N GLY A 613 -1.19 8.37 -30.28
CA GLY A 613 -0.63 7.07 -29.90
C GLY A 613 0.90 7.01 -29.91
N ASN A 614 1.59 7.93 -30.59
CA ASN A 614 3.04 7.97 -30.59
C ASN A 614 3.54 9.33 -30.10
N TYR A 615 4.08 10.20 -30.95
CA TYR A 615 4.70 11.47 -30.54
C TYR A 615 4.14 12.69 -31.28
N VAL A 616 4.23 13.84 -30.63
CA VAL A 616 4.07 15.14 -31.29
C VAL A 616 5.43 15.59 -31.83
N ASN A 617 5.48 15.89 -33.10
CA ASN A 617 6.70 16.11 -33.87
C ASN A 617 7.43 17.41 -33.43
N SER A 618 8.76 17.42 -33.46
CA SER A 618 9.62 18.55 -33.12
C SER A 618 9.43 19.81 -33.96
N ILE A 619 8.81 19.73 -35.11
CA ILE A 619 8.46 20.86 -35.96
C ILE A 619 6.99 21.28 -35.83
N ALA A 620 6.22 20.61 -35.00
CA ALA A 620 4.82 20.93 -34.77
C ALA A 620 4.67 22.32 -34.13
N GLU A 621 3.68 23.04 -34.59
CA GLU A 621 3.23 24.32 -33.99
C GLU A 621 1.70 24.24 -33.91
N ASN A 622 1.17 23.60 -32.85
CA ASN A 622 -0.25 23.37 -32.69
C ASN A 622 -0.87 24.42 -31.77
N ASP A 623 -2.11 24.80 -32.07
CA ASP A 623 -2.99 25.60 -31.20
C ASP A 623 -4.22 24.74 -30.91
N ILE A 624 -4.30 24.19 -29.70
CA ILE A 624 -5.36 23.27 -29.27
C ILE A 624 -6.15 23.98 -28.18
N THR A 625 -7.45 24.03 -28.32
CA THR A 625 -8.36 24.56 -27.33
C THR A 625 -9.39 23.50 -27.00
N ALA A 626 -9.59 23.22 -25.74
CA ALA A 626 -10.56 22.27 -25.28
C ALA A 626 -11.92 22.94 -25.04
N GLY A 627 -12.14 23.67 -24.06
CA GLY A 627 -13.43 24.35 -23.88
C GLY A 627 -13.85 24.31 -22.43
N SER A 628 -15.06 23.85 -22.16
CA SER A 628 -15.47 23.57 -20.80
C SER A 628 -15.81 22.08 -20.68
N GLY A 629 -15.59 21.51 -19.52
CA GLY A 629 -15.74 20.08 -19.25
C GLY A 629 -14.42 19.44 -18.92
N ASP A 630 -14.44 18.18 -18.51
CA ASP A 630 -13.24 17.46 -18.07
C ASP A 630 -12.55 16.88 -19.30
N ASP A 631 -11.55 17.58 -19.78
CA ASP A 631 -10.88 17.25 -21.03
C ASP A 631 -9.59 16.42 -20.80
N ARG A 632 -9.31 15.52 -21.73
CA ARG A 632 -8.14 14.67 -21.61
C ARG A 632 -7.30 14.66 -22.88
N ILE A 633 -6.00 14.94 -22.74
CA ILE A 633 -5.02 14.85 -23.82
C ILE A 633 -3.99 13.80 -23.49
N GLU A 634 -3.87 12.79 -24.34
CA GLU A 634 -2.92 11.68 -24.18
C GLU A 634 -1.90 11.66 -25.30
N ILE A 635 -0.62 11.61 -24.97
CA ILE A 635 0.48 11.50 -25.93
C ILE A 635 1.33 10.31 -25.56
N GLY A 636 1.32 9.28 -26.36
CA GLY A 636 1.92 7.99 -26.06
C GLY A 636 3.42 8.03 -25.79
N THR A 637 4.17 8.95 -26.45
CA THR A 637 5.59 9.11 -26.15
C THR A 637 5.96 10.55 -25.87
N ASN A 638 6.38 11.36 -26.85
CA ASN A 638 6.99 12.64 -26.57
C ASN A 638 6.12 13.81 -27.06
N LEU A 639 6.08 14.86 -26.29
CA LEU A 639 5.53 16.14 -26.70
C LEU A 639 6.68 17.09 -27.09
N ASP A 640 6.89 17.19 -28.40
CA ASP A 640 7.91 18.05 -28.98
C ASP A 640 7.30 19.26 -29.71
N GLY A 641 8.11 20.18 -30.17
CA GLY A 641 7.67 21.32 -30.99
C GLY A 641 7.34 22.57 -30.18
N LYS A 642 6.38 23.35 -30.71
CA LYS A 642 5.91 24.59 -30.07
C LYS A 642 4.39 24.52 -30.06
N ASN A 643 3.85 23.98 -29.03
CA ASN A 643 2.41 23.80 -28.94
C ASN A 643 1.82 24.77 -27.92
N LYS A 644 0.70 25.36 -28.25
CA LYS A 644 -0.17 26.04 -27.33
C LYS A 644 -1.35 25.13 -27.08
N ILE A 645 -1.59 24.82 -25.82
CA ILE A 645 -2.70 23.96 -25.37
C ILE A 645 -3.45 24.76 -24.31
N ASP A 646 -4.71 25.01 -24.56
CA ASP A 646 -5.61 25.67 -23.64
C ASP A 646 -6.68 24.64 -23.28
N LEU A 647 -6.63 24.16 -22.06
CA LEU A 647 -7.52 23.10 -21.59
C LEU A 647 -8.92 23.61 -21.26
N GLY A 648 -9.04 24.90 -20.97
CA GLY A 648 -10.31 25.50 -20.60
C GLY A 648 -10.65 25.31 -19.12
N ASP A 649 -11.96 25.33 -18.83
CA ASP A 649 -12.49 25.11 -17.48
C ASP A 649 -12.87 23.64 -17.31
N GLY A 650 -12.71 23.07 -16.13
CA GLY A 650 -13.02 21.68 -15.79
C GLY A 650 -11.81 20.94 -15.24
N ASP A 651 -11.99 19.72 -14.82
CA ASP A 651 -10.93 18.90 -14.23
C ASP A 651 -10.16 18.18 -15.34
N ASN A 652 -9.13 18.85 -15.89
CA ASN A 652 -8.49 18.41 -17.12
C ASN A 652 -7.25 17.55 -16.87
N THR A 653 -6.92 16.72 -17.85
CA THR A 653 -5.73 15.87 -17.77
C THR A 653 -4.88 15.95 -19.03
N ILE A 654 -3.59 16.23 -18.89
CA ILE A 654 -2.57 15.98 -19.92
C ILE A 654 -1.65 14.85 -19.49
N GLN A 655 -1.56 13.83 -20.31
CA GLN A 655 -0.66 12.69 -20.08
C GLN A 655 0.36 12.57 -21.22
N VAL A 656 1.65 12.56 -20.88
CA VAL A 656 2.75 12.38 -21.82
C VAL A 656 3.58 11.17 -21.43
N GLY A 657 3.51 10.10 -22.20
CA GLY A 657 4.18 8.83 -21.93
C GLY A 657 5.72 8.85 -22.04
N GLY A 658 6.29 9.94 -22.53
CA GLY A 658 7.74 10.16 -22.60
C GLY A 658 8.17 11.49 -22.00
N TYR A 659 8.80 12.32 -22.80
CA TYR A 659 9.33 13.62 -22.37
C TYR A 659 8.66 14.81 -23.07
N ILE A 660 8.77 15.97 -22.44
CA ILE A 660 8.41 17.26 -23.05
C ILE A 660 9.69 18.02 -23.38
N THR A 661 9.83 18.51 -24.62
CA THR A 661 10.97 19.37 -25.02
C THR A 661 10.51 20.61 -25.78
N ASN A 662 11.47 21.55 -26.00
CA ASN A 662 11.23 22.79 -26.72
C ASN A 662 10.38 23.81 -25.93
N SER A 663 9.37 24.44 -26.55
CA SER A 663 8.66 25.57 -25.94
C SER A 663 7.16 25.37 -26.09
N HIS A 664 6.51 25.05 -25.00
CA HIS A 664 5.07 24.87 -24.94
C HIS A 664 4.43 25.97 -24.09
N THR A 665 3.18 26.29 -24.37
CA THR A 665 2.32 27.05 -23.48
C THR A 665 1.11 26.17 -23.20
N ILE A 666 0.94 25.80 -21.94
CA ILE A 666 -0.18 24.99 -21.48
C ILE A 666 -0.91 25.78 -20.41
N THR A 667 -2.23 25.94 -20.57
CA THR A 667 -3.08 26.65 -19.61
C THR A 667 -4.26 25.77 -19.21
N GLY A 668 -4.53 25.70 -17.91
CA GLY A 668 -5.75 25.16 -17.32
C GLY A 668 -6.81 26.25 -17.28
N ASN A 669 -7.22 26.85 -16.42
CA ASN A 669 -8.03 28.00 -16.06
C ASN A 669 -8.69 27.78 -14.71
N SER A 670 -9.73 26.94 -14.63
CA SER A 670 -10.36 26.54 -13.37
C SER A 670 -10.70 25.06 -13.38
N GLY A 671 -10.59 24.42 -12.24
CA GLY A 671 -10.78 22.99 -12.04
C GLY A 671 -9.50 22.30 -11.52
N ASP A 672 -9.60 21.06 -11.15
CA ASP A 672 -8.48 20.30 -10.59
C ASP A 672 -7.69 19.63 -11.74
N ASP A 673 -6.70 20.32 -12.28
CA ASP A 673 -5.98 19.89 -13.47
C ASP A 673 -4.80 18.95 -13.17
N ILE A 674 -4.55 18.01 -14.05
CA ILE A 674 -3.45 17.08 -13.97
C ILE A 674 -2.54 17.17 -15.18
N ILE A 675 -1.26 17.47 -14.99
CA ILE A 675 -0.22 17.25 -16.00
C ILE A 675 0.69 16.14 -15.54
N TYR A 676 0.73 15.07 -16.32
CA TYR A 676 1.61 13.96 -16.09
C TYR A 676 2.64 13.80 -17.22
N VAL A 677 3.92 13.69 -16.87
CA VAL A 677 5.03 13.46 -17.80
C VAL A 677 5.86 12.28 -17.30
N ALA A 678 5.84 11.19 -18.03
CA ALA A 678 6.47 9.95 -17.57
C ALA A 678 7.99 10.02 -17.35
N THR A 679 8.70 10.89 -18.07
CA THR A 679 10.16 11.01 -17.92
C THR A 679 10.60 12.43 -17.55
N ASN A 680 10.89 13.28 -18.50
CA ASN A 680 11.56 14.56 -18.23
C ASN A 680 10.89 15.74 -18.93
N ILE A 681 11.04 16.91 -18.34
CA ILE A 681 10.75 18.17 -19.04
C ILE A 681 12.05 18.92 -19.27
N ASP A 682 12.37 19.20 -20.54
CA ASP A 682 13.59 19.92 -20.94
C ASP A 682 13.24 20.97 -22.02
N GLY A 683 13.48 22.21 -21.73
CA GLY A 683 13.16 23.26 -22.71
C GLY A 683 12.88 24.62 -22.09
N SER A 684 11.82 25.26 -22.57
CA SER A 684 11.40 26.58 -22.06
C SER A 684 9.87 26.73 -22.18
N GLY A 685 9.16 25.80 -21.56
CA GLY A 685 7.69 25.80 -21.50
C GLY A 685 7.13 26.75 -20.45
N SER A 686 5.89 27.15 -20.65
CA SER A 686 5.06 27.85 -19.66
C SER A 686 3.82 27.01 -19.39
N PHE A 687 3.68 26.59 -18.16
CA PHE A 687 2.58 25.79 -17.65
C PHE A 687 1.85 26.62 -16.60
N ASN A 688 0.62 26.97 -16.84
CA ASN A 688 -0.22 27.71 -15.91
C ASN A 688 -1.55 26.98 -15.77
N LEU A 689 -1.74 26.28 -14.63
CA LEU A 689 -2.92 25.43 -14.43
C LEU A 689 -4.11 26.22 -13.87
N GLY A 690 -3.86 27.41 -13.30
CA GLY A 690 -4.95 28.26 -12.82
C GLY A 690 -5.48 27.86 -11.46
N GLU A 691 -6.77 28.06 -11.25
CA GLU A 691 -7.44 27.82 -9.97
C GLU A 691 -7.84 26.34 -9.83
N GLY A 692 -7.88 25.81 -8.62
CA GLY A 692 -8.22 24.42 -8.30
C GLY A 692 -7.06 23.67 -7.66
N ASN A 693 -7.25 22.41 -7.26
CA ASN A 693 -6.19 21.60 -6.64
C ASN A 693 -5.42 20.84 -7.72
N ASN A 694 -4.41 21.48 -8.26
CA ASN A 694 -3.72 20.98 -9.45
C ASN A 694 -2.58 20.00 -9.13
N ASN A 695 -2.35 19.06 -10.05
CA ASN A 695 -1.30 18.09 -9.94
C ASN A 695 -0.32 18.15 -11.12
N PHE A 696 0.96 18.42 -10.85
CA PHE A 696 2.02 18.45 -11.85
C PHE A 696 3.07 17.39 -11.55
N ILE A 697 3.09 16.32 -12.33
CA ILE A 697 3.84 15.11 -12.02
C ILE A 697 4.85 14.82 -13.12
N VAL A 698 6.12 14.64 -12.74
CA VAL A 698 7.23 14.35 -13.64
C VAL A 698 8.03 13.15 -13.14
N GLY A 699 8.02 12.05 -13.88
CA GLY A 699 8.70 10.82 -13.53
C GLY A 699 10.24 10.88 -13.53
N GLY A 700 10.83 11.95 -14.05
CA GLY A 700 12.27 12.19 -14.05
C GLY A 700 12.63 13.57 -13.51
N TYR A 701 13.21 14.43 -14.34
CA TYR A 701 13.65 15.77 -13.95
C TYR A 701 12.95 16.88 -14.73
N ILE A 702 12.95 18.06 -14.16
CA ILE A 702 12.62 19.30 -14.87
C ILE A 702 13.88 20.14 -14.97
N GLN A 703 14.24 20.56 -16.19
CA GLN A 703 15.35 21.48 -16.42
C GLN A 703 15.05 22.47 -17.57
N GLY A 704 15.92 23.48 -17.71
CA GLY A 704 15.79 24.52 -18.74
C GLY A 704 15.13 25.77 -18.17
N LYS A 705 14.35 26.50 -19.01
CA LYS A 705 13.70 27.76 -18.59
C LYS A 705 12.18 27.56 -18.49
N ASN A 706 11.77 26.48 -17.85
CA ASN A 706 10.35 26.19 -17.67
C ASN A 706 9.79 27.02 -16.50
N THR A 707 8.58 27.52 -16.69
CA THR A 707 7.80 28.17 -15.64
C THR A 707 6.56 27.33 -15.38
N ILE A 708 6.32 26.98 -14.13
CA ILE A 708 5.13 26.29 -13.65
C ILE A 708 4.48 27.25 -12.66
N GLU A 709 3.24 27.62 -12.93
CA GLU A 709 2.45 28.53 -12.12
C GLU A 709 1.10 27.89 -11.87
N MET A 710 0.68 27.84 -10.62
CA MET A 710 -0.60 27.34 -10.16
C MET A 710 -1.33 28.49 -9.45
N GLY A 711 -2.59 28.34 -9.22
CA GLY A 711 -3.44 29.46 -8.78
C GLY A 711 -3.70 29.46 -7.28
N SER A 712 -4.94 29.24 -6.94
CA SER A 712 -5.37 29.00 -5.57
C SER A 712 -5.95 27.59 -5.49
N GLY A 713 -5.73 26.95 -4.39
CA GLY A 713 -6.09 25.54 -4.15
C GLY A 713 -4.89 24.78 -3.64
N ASP A 714 -5.10 23.58 -3.14
CA ASP A 714 -4.02 22.78 -2.56
C ASP A 714 -3.29 22.04 -3.70
N ASP A 715 -2.21 22.64 -4.19
CA ASP A 715 -1.51 22.19 -5.39
C ASP A 715 -0.38 21.20 -5.09
N THR A 716 -0.11 20.31 -6.03
CA THR A 716 0.98 19.34 -5.89
C THR A 716 1.94 19.37 -7.07
N VAL A 717 3.22 19.52 -6.81
CA VAL A 717 4.29 19.33 -7.79
C VAL A 717 5.17 18.16 -7.37
N SER A 718 5.18 17.10 -8.16
CA SER A 718 5.99 15.91 -7.90
C SER A 718 7.03 15.69 -9.00
N VAL A 719 8.32 15.75 -8.64
CA VAL A 719 9.44 15.53 -9.56
C VAL A 719 10.34 14.45 -9.00
N SER A 720 10.37 13.30 -9.63
CA SER A 720 11.06 12.12 -9.08
C SER A 720 12.55 12.31 -8.83
N THR A 721 13.22 13.21 -9.59
CA THR A 721 14.64 13.47 -9.39
C THR A 721 14.90 14.95 -9.09
N ARG A 722 15.35 15.77 -10.01
CA ARG A 722 15.76 17.14 -9.73
C ARG A 722 14.93 18.20 -10.46
N ILE A 723 14.88 19.37 -9.87
CA ILE A 723 14.46 20.62 -10.50
C ILE A 723 15.70 21.48 -10.71
N ALA A 724 16.00 21.90 -11.95
CA ALA A 724 17.29 22.51 -12.27
C ALA A 724 17.23 23.56 -13.40
N ASP A 725 18.34 24.28 -13.59
CA ASP A 725 18.66 25.09 -14.79
C ASP A 725 17.68 26.24 -15.08
N ASN A 726 17.37 27.05 -14.09
CA ASN A 726 16.48 28.22 -14.15
C ASN A 726 14.98 27.88 -14.28
N VAL A 727 14.57 26.70 -13.88
CA VAL A 727 13.14 26.37 -13.69
C VAL A 727 12.58 27.27 -12.59
N LYS A 728 11.36 27.75 -12.80
CA LYS A 728 10.61 28.53 -11.83
C LYS A 728 9.28 27.86 -11.56
N ILE A 729 8.99 27.60 -10.29
CA ILE A 729 7.73 27.04 -9.79
C ILE A 729 7.14 28.04 -8.81
N GLN A 730 5.87 28.39 -8.99
CA GLN A 730 5.09 29.27 -8.12
C GLN A 730 3.72 28.64 -7.90
N LEU A 731 3.38 28.39 -6.65
CA LEU A 731 2.12 27.70 -6.30
C LEU A 731 1.05 28.70 -5.82
N ASN A 732 1.45 29.84 -5.33
CA ASN A 732 0.69 31.01 -4.92
C ASN A 732 -0.10 30.83 -3.63
N ALA A 733 -1.26 30.17 -3.58
CA ALA A 733 -2.04 30.12 -2.35
C ALA A 733 -2.86 28.83 -2.21
N GLY A 734 -2.74 28.19 -1.11
CA GLY A 734 -3.33 26.88 -0.76
C GLY A 734 -2.36 26.13 0.14
N ASP A 735 -2.73 25.01 0.66
CA ASP A 735 -1.82 24.14 1.43
C ASP A 735 -1.05 23.23 0.44
N ASP A 736 0.06 23.77 -0.08
CA ASP A 736 0.73 23.22 -1.24
C ASP A 736 1.79 22.14 -0.93
N SER A 737 2.06 21.28 -1.89
CA SER A 737 3.03 20.20 -1.75
C SER A 737 4.03 20.15 -2.90
N VAL A 738 5.33 20.14 -2.59
CA VAL A 738 6.39 19.90 -3.56
C VAL A 738 7.23 18.71 -3.15
N TYR A 739 7.30 17.72 -4.03
CA TYR A 739 8.21 16.59 -3.90
C TYR A 739 9.30 16.68 -4.97
N ALA A 740 10.58 16.63 -4.57
CA ALA A 740 11.70 16.60 -5.50
C ALA A 740 12.92 15.85 -4.96
N GLY A 741 13.81 15.42 -5.84
CA GLY A 741 15.12 14.91 -5.44
C GLY A 741 16.02 16.01 -4.90
N GLY A 742 15.93 17.21 -5.46
CA GLY A 742 16.67 18.40 -5.03
C GLY A 742 16.55 19.55 -6.03
N LEU A 743 16.99 20.73 -5.61
CA LEU A 743 16.97 21.97 -6.40
C LEU A 743 18.38 22.40 -6.79
N LEU A 744 18.64 22.50 -8.08
CA LEU A 744 19.98 22.77 -8.61
C LEU A 744 20.00 23.96 -9.59
N ASN A 745 21.15 24.58 -9.76
CA ASN A 745 21.45 25.48 -10.87
C ASN A 745 20.43 26.61 -11.11
N LYS A 746 20.11 27.40 -10.10
CA LYS A 746 19.16 28.52 -10.18
C LYS A 746 17.70 28.11 -10.36
N ALA A 747 17.34 26.92 -9.93
CA ALA A 747 15.94 26.58 -9.75
C ALA A 747 15.33 27.50 -8.67
N ILE A 748 14.10 27.91 -8.86
CA ILE A 748 13.34 28.72 -7.92
C ILE A 748 12.03 27.98 -7.66
N VAL A 749 11.77 27.71 -6.40
CA VAL A 749 10.48 27.13 -5.94
C VAL A 749 9.95 28.07 -4.86
N ASP A 750 8.76 28.55 -5.07
CA ASP A 750 8.04 29.48 -4.21
C ASP A 750 6.62 28.95 -4.01
N LEU A 751 6.30 28.55 -2.78
CA LEU A 751 5.04 27.92 -2.50
C LEU A 751 3.93 28.98 -2.33
N GLY A 752 4.13 29.97 -1.49
CA GLY A 752 3.19 31.13 -1.41
C GLY A 752 2.51 31.29 -0.06
N ASP A 753 1.19 31.37 -0.05
CA ASP A 753 0.39 31.52 1.16
C ASP A 753 -0.29 30.19 1.50
N GLY A 754 -0.03 29.59 2.63
CA GLY A 754 -0.66 28.34 3.07
C GLY A 754 0.23 27.56 4.04
N ASP A 755 -0.24 26.46 4.55
CA ASP A 755 0.57 25.56 5.39
C ASP A 755 1.28 24.52 4.49
N ASP A 756 2.39 24.91 3.89
CA ASP A 756 3.01 24.21 2.77
C ASP A 756 3.99 23.10 3.17
N VAL A 757 4.17 22.12 2.29
CA VAL A 757 5.09 21.02 2.51
C VAL A 757 6.03 20.82 1.34
N VAL A 758 7.34 20.90 1.58
CA VAL A 758 8.35 20.46 0.62
C VAL A 758 9.03 19.18 1.10
N THR A 759 9.09 18.17 0.25
CA THR A 759 9.83 16.94 0.52
C THR A 759 11.01 16.78 -0.44
N LEU A 760 12.23 16.76 0.09
CA LEU A 760 13.43 16.52 -0.69
C LEU A 760 13.99 15.12 -0.43
N SER A 761 14.10 14.30 -1.47
CA SER A 761 14.45 12.87 -1.35
C SER A 761 15.91 12.53 -1.64
N GLY A 762 16.70 13.45 -2.21
CA GLY A 762 18.07 13.21 -2.61
C GLY A 762 18.27 12.20 -3.74
N ILE A 763 17.23 11.92 -4.50
CA ILE A 763 17.31 11.02 -5.64
C ILE A 763 17.89 11.77 -6.83
N SER A 764 19.02 11.29 -7.36
CA SER A 764 19.64 11.82 -8.59
C SER A 764 19.08 11.11 -9.82
N ASP A 765 19.32 11.68 -11.02
CA ASP A 765 18.89 11.15 -12.33
C ASP A 765 19.25 9.68 -12.62
N ASN A 766 20.09 9.08 -11.82
CA ASN A 766 20.49 7.69 -11.93
C ASN A 766 19.66 6.75 -11.05
N GLY A 767 18.59 7.24 -10.43
CA GLY A 767 17.79 6.47 -9.48
C GLY A 767 18.57 6.03 -8.22
N LYS A 768 19.79 6.54 -8.05
CA LYS A 768 20.61 6.23 -6.88
C LYS A 768 20.39 7.31 -5.84
N ARG A 769 20.03 6.92 -4.65
CA ARG A 769 20.25 7.76 -3.47
C ARG A 769 21.74 7.92 -3.32
N ASN A 770 22.30 8.96 -3.89
CA ASN A 770 23.74 9.19 -3.80
C ASN A 770 24.11 10.67 -3.87
N ASN A 771 24.82 11.07 -2.85
CA ASN A 771 25.88 12.08 -2.92
C ASN A 771 25.52 13.40 -3.62
N MET A 772 24.29 13.86 -3.54
CA MET A 772 24.09 15.28 -3.64
C MET A 772 24.79 15.87 -2.42
N GLU A 773 25.88 16.59 -2.65
CA GLU A 773 26.56 17.29 -1.57
C GLU A 773 25.67 18.41 -1.03
N GLU A 774 24.77 18.94 -1.86
CA GLU A 774 23.77 19.97 -1.52
C GLU A 774 22.40 19.58 -2.14
N LEU A 775 21.34 19.54 -1.35
CA LEU A 775 19.96 19.34 -1.82
C LEU A 775 19.39 20.58 -2.50
N VAL A 776 19.71 21.74 -1.97
CA VAL A 776 19.42 23.04 -2.54
C VAL A 776 20.75 23.69 -2.84
N SER A 777 21.10 23.83 -4.12
CA SER A 777 22.38 24.39 -4.52
C SER A 777 22.48 25.87 -4.16
N THR A 778 23.71 26.37 -4.01
CA THR A 778 23.98 27.77 -3.63
C THR A 778 23.39 28.84 -4.57
N ASN A 779 22.90 28.45 -5.71
CA ASN A 779 22.26 29.34 -6.69
C ASN A 779 20.75 29.04 -6.89
N ALA A 780 20.20 28.03 -6.22
CA ALA A 780 18.76 27.73 -6.22
C ALA A 780 18.08 28.48 -5.05
N MET A 781 16.78 28.66 -5.10
CA MET A 781 15.97 29.28 -4.05
C MET A 781 14.79 28.38 -3.74
N LEU A 782 14.48 28.26 -2.46
CA LEU A 782 13.32 27.55 -1.95
C LEU A 782 12.64 28.42 -0.90
N THR A 783 11.40 28.79 -1.13
CA THR A 783 10.61 29.64 -0.24
C THR A 783 9.34 28.89 0.14
N GLY A 784 9.06 28.74 1.43
CA GLY A 784 7.77 28.34 1.97
C GLY A 784 6.80 29.48 1.70
N GLY A 785 6.71 30.44 2.56
CA GLY A 785 5.91 31.63 2.33
C GLY A 785 5.28 32.20 3.59
N GLU A 786 4.01 32.51 3.53
CA GLU A 786 3.21 32.88 4.69
C GLU A 786 2.37 31.68 5.16
N GLY A 787 2.61 31.19 6.37
CA GLY A 787 1.88 30.02 6.90
C GLY A 787 2.69 29.26 7.93
N ASN A 788 2.44 27.96 8.07
CA ASN A 788 3.27 27.05 8.88
C ASN A 788 3.91 25.99 8.00
N ASP A 789 4.97 26.37 7.34
CA ASP A 789 5.58 25.59 6.30
C ASP A 789 6.53 24.53 6.82
N THR A 790 6.54 23.38 6.17
CA THR A 790 7.37 22.24 6.55
C THR A 790 8.28 21.78 5.43
N LEU A 791 9.59 21.77 5.69
CA LEU A 791 10.58 21.14 4.83
C LEU A 791 10.92 19.74 5.35
N LYS A 792 10.48 18.72 4.64
CA LYS A 792 10.76 17.30 4.94
C LYS A 792 11.96 16.79 4.18
N ILE A 793 12.84 16.07 4.85
CA ILE A 793 14.01 15.44 4.27
C ILE A 793 13.82 13.91 4.26
N ASN A 794 13.59 13.34 3.09
CA ASN A 794 13.40 11.91 2.93
C ASN A 794 14.65 11.21 2.40
N GLY A 795 15.61 10.94 3.27
CA GLY A 795 16.86 10.28 2.91
C GLY A 795 18.04 10.74 3.76
N SER A 796 19.25 10.26 3.45
CA SER A 796 20.48 10.65 4.15
C SER A 796 21.31 11.59 3.30
N PHE A 797 21.74 12.72 3.86
CA PHE A 797 22.52 13.75 3.18
C PHE A 797 23.76 14.14 3.98
N LYS A 798 24.75 14.65 3.28
CA LYS A 798 25.94 15.17 3.94
C LYS A 798 25.77 16.59 4.47
N LEU A 799 24.98 17.41 3.77
CA LEU A 799 24.79 18.81 4.14
C LEU A 799 23.51 19.39 3.53
N LEU A 800 22.69 20.02 4.35
CA LEU A 800 21.64 20.95 3.94
C LEU A 800 22.01 22.34 4.45
N ASN A 801 22.13 23.30 3.55
CA ASN A 801 22.49 24.67 3.88
C ASN A 801 21.27 25.58 3.75
N MET A 802 20.95 26.31 4.81
CA MET A 802 19.78 27.18 4.90
C MET A 802 19.88 28.49 4.13
N LYS A 803 21.04 28.80 3.55
CA LYS A 803 21.30 30.12 2.94
C LYS A 803 20.30 30.53 1.85
N ASN A 804 19.72 29.56 1.15
CA ASN A 804 18.80 29.80 0.04
C ASN A 804 17.41 29.19 0.33
N ILE A 805 17.12 28.97 1.59
CA ILE A 805 15.85 28.41 2.07
C ILE A 805 15.26 29.42 3.03
N SER A 806 14.02 29.84 2.81
CA SER A 806 13.32 30.84 3.63
C SER A 806 11.84 30.49 3.74
N GLY A 807 11.15 31.05 4.77
CA GLY A 807 9.72 30.87 4.94
C GLY A 807 9.30 29.49 5.46
N PHE A 808 10.13 28.73 6.15
CA PHE A 808 9.75 27.46 6.76
C PHE A 808 9.86 27.56 8.27
N GLU A 809 8.81 27.16 9.01
CA GLU A 809 8.76 27.08 10.46
C GLU A 809 9.23 25.75 10.99
N THR A 810 9.15 24.69 10.16
CA THR A 810 9.55 23.33 10.52
C THR A 810 10.48 22.70 9.49
N ILE A 811 11.56 22.09 9.98
CA ILE A 811 12.38 21.15 9.21
C ILE A 811 12.31 19.77 9.85
N ASP A 812 11.86 18.78 9.09
CA ASP A 812 11.87 17.38 9.48
C ASP A 812 13.03 16.66 8.78
N LEU A 813 14.03 16.27 9.58
CA LEU A 813 15.22 15.56 9.10
C LEU A 813 15.02 14.04 8.97
N GLY A 814 13.81 13.53 9.29
CA GLY A 814 13.50 12.12 9.30
C GLY A 814 14.06 11.35 10.50
N GLU A 815 13.40 10.25 10.86
CA GLU A 815 13.70 9.54 12.11
C GLU A 815 14.94 8.62 12.07
N SER A 816 15.31 8.09 10.91
CA SER A 816 16.34 7.05 10.79
C SER A 816 17.49 7.42 9.84
N SER A 817 17.70 8.70 9.59
CA SER A 817 18.68 9.22 8.63
C SER A 817 19.91 9.77 9.35
N GLU A 818 21.03 9.84 8.64
CA GLU A 818 22.24 10.50 9.08
C GLU A 818 22.34 11.86 8.36
N ASN A 819 21.36 12.75 8.56
CA ASN A 819 21.33 14.06 7.92
C ASN A 819 22.15 15.08 8.71
N HIS A 820 22.81 15.96 8.00
CA HIS A 820 23.54 17.07 8.56
C HIS A 820 22.94 18.40 8.08
N LEU A 821 22.31 19.13 8.99
CA LEU A 821 21.77 20.46 8.76
C LEU A 821 22.78 21.50 9.23
N ASP A 822 23.27 22.31 8.30
CA ASP A 822 24.05 23.52 8.59
C ASP A 822 23.09 24.72 8.61
N VAL A 823 22.81 25.22 9.79
CA VAL A 823 21.90 26.37 10.00
C VAL A 823 22.50 27.69 9.47
N GLY A 824 23.81 27.73 9.23
CA GLY A 824 24.47 28.88 8.67
C GLY A 824 24.58 30.10 9.64
N ILE A 825 24.67 31.29 9.06
CA ILE A 825 24.76 32.52 9.82
C ILE A 825 23.34 32.99 10.22
N LYS A 826 23.23 33.50 11.43
CA LYS A 826 22.00 34.02 12.04
C LYS A 826 21.12 34.93 11.13
N SER A 827 21.76 35.74 10.24
CA SER A 827 21.03 36.61 9.31
C SER A 827 20.21 35.84 8.27
N ASP A 828 20.60 34.61 7.96
CA ASP A 828 19.99 33.81 6.90
C ASP A 828 18.66 33.15 7.36
N MET A 829 18.41 33.14 8.67
CA MET A 829 17.18 32.62 9.29
C MET A 829 16.13 33.71 9.62
N LEU A 830 16.44 34.98 9.36
CA LEU A 830 15.61 36.12 9.80
C LEU A 830 14.44 36.44 8.85
N ASP A 831 14.32 35.76 7.74
CA ASP A 831 13.25 35.99 6.76
C ASP A 831 11.96 35.21 7.00
N ILE A 832 11.79 34.68 8.22
CA ILE A 832 10.56 34.00 8.63
C ILE A 832 9.52 35.06 9.02
N SER A 833 8.40 35.12 8.37
CA SER A 833 7.31 36.02 8.75
C SER A 833 6.58 35.47 9.98
N SER A 834 6.52 36.22 11.06
CA SER A 834 5.77 35.83 12.28
C SER A 834 4.97 37.00 12.78
N SER A 835 3.68 36.78 13.03
CA SER A 835 2.75 37.73 13.63
C SER A 835 2.93 37.93 15.13
N SER A 836 3.73 37.08 15.81
CA SER A 836 3.87 37.06 17.28
C SER A 836 5.09 37.77 17.86
N GLY A 837 6.01 38.23 17.01
CA GLY A 837 7.22 38.97 17.44
C GLY A 837 8.40 38.10 17.88
N VAL A 838 8.23 36.81 18.15
CA VAL A 838 9.29 35.82 18.31
C VAL A 838 9.08 34.74 17.23
N LYS A 839 10.10 34.53 16.43
CA LYS A 839 10.08 33.53 15.35
C LYS A 839 10.56 32.20 15.92
N ILE A 840 9.68 31.20 15.90
CA ILE A 840 9.99 29.83 16.36
C ILE A 840 10.26 28.99 15.14
N PHE A 841 11.39 28.29 15.16
CA PHE A 841 11.80 27.38 14.14
C PHE A 841 11.99 25.99 14.73
N THR A 842 11.24 25.01 14.26
CA THR A 842 11.23 23.64 14.78
C THR A 842 12.10 22.73 13.91
N ILE A 843 12.99 21.97 14.54
CA ILE A 843 13.80 20.96 13.88
C ILE A 843 13.47 19.61 14.50
N MET A 844 12.87 18.73 13.71
CA MET A 844 12.48 17.38 14.08
C MET A 844 13.42 16.35 13.43
N GLY A 845 13.47 15.15 14.00
CA GLY A 845 14.21 14.02 13.44
C GLY A 845 14.75 13.08 14.52
N GLY A 846 15.13 11.88 14.12
CA GLY A 846 15.60 10.83 15.03
C GLY A 846 17.11 10.88 15.30
N ALA A 847 17.56 9.92 16.09
CA ALA A 847 18.96 9.72 16.44
C ALA A 847 19.82 9.43 15.19
N GLY A 848 20.94 10.13 15.06
CA GLY A 848 21.84 10.06 13.89
C GLY A 848 21.86 11.35 13.10
N ASN A 849 20.82 12.18 13.19
CA ASN A 849 20.83 13.52 12.59
C ASN A 849 21.68 14.49 13.38
N THR A 850 22.26 15.45 12.70
CA THR A 850 23.13 16.47 13.27
C THR A 850 22.70 17.86 12.82
N VAL A 851 22.62 18.79 13.77
CA VAL A 851 22.40 20.21 13.51
C VAL A 851 23.67 20.97 13.90
N ASP A 852 24.29 21.61 12.90
CA ASP A 852 25.44 22.49 13.09
C ASP A 852 24.96 23.95 13.25
N LEU A 853 25.14 24.50 14.44
CA LEU A 853 24.81 25.87 14.76
C LEU A 853 25.96 26.84 14.44
N GLY A 854 26.93 26.43 13.64
CA GLY A 854 28.13 27.16 13.29
C GLY A 854 29.23 27.07 14.36
N LYS A 855 30.30 27.84 14.23
CA LYS A 855 31.41 27.88 15.23
C LYS A 855 30.97 28.47 16.58
N ALA A 856 29.74 28.29 16.94
CA ALA A 856 29.09 28.85 18.10
C ALA A 856 29.49 28.14 19.38
N ASN A 857 29.87 28.88 20.38
CA ASN A 857 29.93 28.38 21.74
C ASN A 857 28.50 28.25 22.29
N ILE A 858 27.98 27.01 22.39
CA ILE A 858 26.71 26.73 23.04
C ILE A 858 26.92 26.96 24.56
N THR A 859 26.23 27.93 25.13
CA THR A 859 26.35 28.26 26.56
C THR A 859 25.08 27.87 27.31
N SER A 860 25.24 27.34 28.54
CA SER A 860 24.16 27.00 29.46
C SER A 860 23.76 28.13 30.43
N HIS A 861 24.30 29.33 30.30
CA HIS A 861 24.09 30.42 31.26
C HIS A 861 23.77 31.76 30.61
N ASN A 862 22.76 32.44 31.19
CA ASN A 862 22.23 33.76 30.79
C ASN A 862 23.19 34.93 31.10
N SER A 863 24.40 34.68 31.61
CA SER A 863 25.34 35.71 32.00
C SER A 863 26.50 35.85 31.02
N VAL A 864 26.25 36.51 29.90
CA VAL A 864 27.32 36.95 29.03
C VAL A 864 27.62 38.43 29.30
N GLU A 865 28.42 38.68 30.28
CA GLU A 865 29.10 39.97 30.37
C GLU A 865 30.31 39.99 29.39
N GLN A 866 30.17 40.86 28.37
CA GLN A 866 31.25 41.42 27.62
C GLN A 866 32.28 40.46 26.96
N GLY A 867 31.90 39.86 25.89
CA GLY A 867 32.78 39.25 24.88
C GLY A 867 32.12 39.32 23.51
N ASN A 868 32.90 39.30 22.46
CA ASN A 868 32.44 39.30 21.10
C ASN A 868 31.78 37.92 20.76
N TYR A 869 30.54 37.70 21.16
CA TYR A 869 29.79 36.46 21.01
C TYR A 869 28.71 36.56 19.91
N ALA A 870 28.99 37.31 18.84
CA ALA A 870 28.00 37.60 17.81
C ALA A 870 27.38 36.33 17.15
N ASP A 871 28.07 35.18 17.30
CA ASP A 871 27.67 33.92 16.65
C ASP A 871 27.47 32.75 17.67
N SER A 872 26.99 33.06 18.87
CA SER A 872 26.77 32.03 19.90
C SER A 872 25.31 31.84 20.22
N TRP A 873 24.96 30.58 20.56
CA TRP A 873 23.61 30.20 20.96
C TRP A 873 23.51 29.87 22.44
N TYR A 874 22.41 30.24 23.05
CA TYR A 874 22.02 29.86 24.41
C TYR A 874 21.14 28.60 24.34
N LYS A 875 21.56 27.56 25.03
CA LYS A 875 20.78 26.33 25.22
C LYS A 875 19.85 26.50 26.41
N GLY A 876 18.56 26.50 26.16
CA GLY A 876 17.50 26.54 27.19
C GLY A 876 17.09 25.17 27.71
N ASP A 877 15.90 25.11 28.29
CA ASP A 877 15.32 23.89 28.84
C ASP A 877 14.75 22.98 27.72
N THR A 878 14.64 21.69 28.03
CA THR A 878 13.93 20.74 27.21
C THR A 878 12.49 20.62 27.69
N VAL A 879 11.52 20.89 26.83
CA VAL A 879 10.09 20.81 27.10
C VAL A 879 9.45 20.03 25.98
N ASP A 880 8.58 19.09 26.32
CA ASP A 880 7.86 18.24 25.33
C ASP A 880 8.77 17.59 24.27
N GLY A 881 9.95 17.16 24.66
CA GLY A 881 10.92 16.51 23.78
C GLY A 881 11.77 17.44 22.91
N TYR A 882 11.61 18.76 23.02
CA TYR A 882 12.39 19.76 22.28
C TYR A 882 13.27 20.59 23.22
N THR A 883 14.50 20.81 22.79
CA THR A 883 15.44 21.73 23.46
C THR A 883 15.46 23.05 22.72
N THR A 884 15.21 24.14 23.45
CA THR A 884 15.23 25.50 22.89
C THR A 884 16.65 26.03 22.75
N TYR A 885 16.98 26.61 21.62
CA TYR A 885 18.23 27.34 21.40
C TYR A 885 17.92 28.77 20.93
N THR A 886 18.49 29.75 21.60
CA THR A 886 18.26 31.17 21.32
C THR A 886 19.60 31.85 21.00
N PRO A 887 19.68 32.68 19.94
CA PRO A 887 20.90 33.40 19.62
C PRO A 887 21.28 34.38 20.73
N VAL A 888 22.54 34.44 21.10
CA VAL A 888 23.02 35.38 22.11
C VAL A 888 22.84 36.82 21.65
N GLY A 889 22.08 37.59 22.46
CA GLY A 889 21.79 39.00 22.17
C GLY A 889 20.60 39.24 21.27
N ASP A 890 19.92 38.22 20.79
CA ASP A 890 18.70 38.33 20.00
C ASP A 890 17.64 37.36 20.52
N LYS A 891 16.52 37.89 20.97
CA LYS A 891 15.40 37.12 21.47
C LYS A 891 14.22 37.04 20.46
N SER A 892 14.45 37.45 19.24
CA SER A 892 13.42 37.42 18.21
C SER A 892 13.36 36.09 17.47
N VAL A 893 14.31 35.18 17.70
CA VAL A 893 14.36 33.84 17.07
C VAL A 893 14.60 32.77 18.14
N GLU A 894 13.88 31.67 18.07
CA GLU A 894 14.08 30.47 18.89
C GLU A 894 14.12 29.23 17.99
N LEU A 895 15.14 28.37 18.17
CA LEU A 895 15.19 27.04 17.58
C LEU A 895 14.68 26.03 18.60
N HIS A 896 13.69 25.26 18.24
CA HIS A 896 13.19 24.11 18.99
C HIS A 896 13.73 22.83 18.33
N ILE A 897 14.77 22.24 18.87
CA ILE A 897 15.44 21.06 18.28
C ILE A 897 15.02 19.81 19.08
N GLN A 898 14.56 18.81 18.40
CA GLN A 898 14.18 17.52 19.03
C GLN A 898 15.37 16.90 19.74
N GLN A 899 15.16 16.36 20.93
CA GLN A 899 16.24 15.97 21.86
C GLN A 899 17.16 14.85 21.33
N ASP A 900 16.69 14.03 20.37
CA ASP A 900 17.46 12.91 19.83
C ASP A 900 18.45 13.36 18.74
N ILE A 901 18.39 14.61 18.30
CA ILE A 901 19.28 15.19 17.31
C ILE A 901 20.58 15.67 17.97
N LEU A 902 21.72 15.34 17.38
CA LEU A 902 23.01 15.83 17.83
C LEU A 902 23.21 17.29 17.40
N VAL A 903 23.33 18.21 18.36
CA VAL A 903 23.63 19.61 18.10
C VAL A 903 25.13 19.88 18.31
N ILE A 904 25.82 20.45 17.28
CA ILE A 904 27.26 20.75 17.28
C ILE A 904 27.57 22.21 16.97
#